data_4c5302033f803cdd4fefe571b3b6bd7a
#
_entry.id   4c5302033f803cdd4fefe571b3b6bd7a
#
_cell.length_a   1.000
_cell.length_b   1.000
_cell.length_c   1.000
_cell.angle_alpha   90.00
_cell.angle_beta   90.00
_cell.angle_gamma   90.00
#
_symmetry.space_group_name_H-M   'P 1'
#
loop_
_entity.id
_entity.type
_entity.pdbx_description
1 polymer ?
#
loop_
_entity_poly.entity_id
_entity_poly.type
_entity_poly.pdbx_seq_one_letter_code
_entity_poly.pdbx_strand_id
1 'polypeptide(L)'
;MMKKNGSFADKDLLLEPFRYTIRKRYENFVLREVGFTEGKKRLADVFNSHLYYGLHKTDKAWVFREWAPFATALYLIGDFSDWQKKEEYRLHKIENGNWELDLPLDRLRHGMKYRLWVEWKGGEGERLPSHVRRAVQDEDTKQFSAEVWEPAKTYLWEHEFRHREKNPLIYETHIGMSTEKLGVSTFEEFRQQVLPRIADLGYNTIQLMGIQEHPYYGSFGYQVSNFFAVSSRFGTPDDLKRLIDDAHGRGIAVIMDLVHSHAVKNEIEGLSRFDGTYDLYFYGGEKGEHKLWNSRCFDYGKNEVLNFLLSNCKYWLEEYRFDGFRFDGITSMLYWDHGLGRDFTEYKFYYDGNQDENAIIYLTLANRLIHQVNKNAITIAEDMSGMPGLAAPIDEEGIGFDFRMSMGVPDYWIKLVSDQRDEDWHVGDLFYQMTNKRDDEHTISYAESHDQALVGDKTLIFRMVDKEMYTSMSVFEQNMVVDRGIALHKMIRLLTITTAGDGYLNFMGNEWGHPEWIDFPREGNNWSYEHARRQWHLMEDPTLRYHFLNDFDKAMLKLVKREKIFRYPSIPMVRDNERQVLIFSRGDLILAFNFNPVSSFSDYSFIAPPGKYKELLDTDGRKFNGFGRIDKRVDHFTEYKEGEGNILSLYLPSRAALVLKLND
;
A
#
# COMPACT_ATOMS: atom_id res chain seq x y z
N MET A 1 23.42 -27.87 -2.14
CA MET A 1 23.88 -27.25 -0.88
C MET A 1 23.85 -25.74 -1.10
N MET A 2 22.81 -25.04 -0.61
CA MET A 2 22.78 -23.57 -0.59
C MET A 2 23.94 -23.08 0.30
N LYS A 3 24.69 -22.07 -0.16
CA LYS A 3 25.60 -21.33 0.72
C LYS A 3 24.77 -20.80 1.87
N LYS A 4 25.09 -21.18 3.12
CA LYS A 4 24.49 -20.60 4.32
C LYS A 4 24.93 -19.14 4.40
N ASN A 5 24.05 -18.23 4.01
CA ASN A 5 24.12 -16.87 4.51
C ASN A 5 23.79 -16.95 6.02
N GLY A 6 24.33 -16.04 6.85
CA GLY A 6 23.99 -15.97 8.27
C GLY A 6 22.49 -15.68 8.45
N SER A 7 21.96 -15.87 9.65
CA SER A 7 20.59 -15.47 9.99
C SER A 7 20.49 -13.95 10.16
N PHE A 8 19.35 -13.33 9.83
CA PHE A 8 19.11 -11.93 10.20
C PHE A 8 19.24 -11.71 11.73
N ALA A 9 18.92 -12.75 12.51
CA ALA A 9 19.08 -12.73 13.97
C ALA A 9 20.56 -12.61 14.42
N ASP A 10 21.52 -12.90 13.55
CA ASP A 10 22.95 -12.72 13.87
C ASP A 10 23.35 -11.24 13.98
N LYS A 11 22.55 -10.34 13.41
CA LYS A 11 22.75 -8.90 13.39
C LYS A 11 22.22 -8.20 14.65
N ASP A 12 21.44 -8.90 15.47
CA ASP A 12 20.79 -8.36 16.67
C ASP A 12 20.91 -9.33 17.86
N LEU A 13 21.76 -8.99 18.81
CA LEU A 13 22.04 -9.83 19.99
C LEU A 13 20.80 -10.07 20.87
N LEU A 14 19.81 -9.19 20.84
CA LEU A 14 18.56 -9.35 21.58
C LEU A 14 17.67 -10.46 21.00
N LEU A 15 17.94 -10.93 19.79
CA LEU A 15 17.27 -12.07 19.16
C LEU A 15 17.91 -13.42 19.52
N GLU A 16 19.06 -13.46 20.20
CA GLU A 16 19.74 -14.69 20.61
C GLU A 16 18.81 -15.70 21.32
N PRO A 17 17.96 -15.28 22.29
CA PRO A 17 17.06 -16.23 22.97
C PRO A 17 16.02 -16.88 22.04
N PHE A 18 15.75 -16.27 20.89
CA PHE A 18 14.67 -16.67 19.98
C PHE A 18 15.18 -17.37 18.70
N ARG A 19 16.50 -17.57 18.55
CA ARG A 19 17.12 -18.20 17.38
C ARG A 19 16.52 -19.56 17.04
N TYR A 20 16.20 -20.36 18.06
CA TYR A 20 15.56 -21.66 17.83
C TYR A 20 14.20 -21.50 17.13
N THR A 21 13.36 -20.59 17.60
CA THR A 21 12.03 -20.34 17.00
C THR A 21 12.15 -19.78 15.58
N ILE A 22 13.04 -18.82 15.35
CA ILE A 22 13.32 -18.23 14.03
C ILE A 22 13.78 -19.36 13.07
N ARG A 23 14.74 -20.15 13.48
CA ARG A 23 15.23 -21.29 12.69
C ARG A 23 14.13 -22.30 12.40
N LYS A 24 13.28 -22.60 13.37
CA LYS A 24 12.17 -23.53 13.25
C LYS A 24 11.11 -23.06 12.24
N ARG A 25 10.81 -21.76 12.23
CA ARG A 25 9.94 -21.13 11.22
C ARG A 25 10.48 -21.35 9.82
N TYR A 26 11.77 -21.05 9.60
CA TYR A 26 12.42 -21.28 8.31
C TYR A 26 12.40 -22.76 7.89
N GLU A 27 12.71 -23.67 8.79
CA GLU A 27 12.65 -25.12 8.52
C GLU A 27 11.23 -25.58 8.15
N ASN A 28 10.21 -25.10 8.85
CA ASN A 28 8.82 -25.39 8.54
C ASN A 28 8.41 -24.86 7.17
N PHE A 29 8.85 -23.63 6.82
CA PHE A 29 8.67 -23.08 5.49
C PHE A 29 9.30 -23.98 4.42
N VAL A 30 10.57 -24.39 4.59
CA VAL A 30 11.27 -25.26 3.64
C VAL A 30 10.55 -26.61 3.47
N LEU A 31 10.10 -27.21 4.58
CA LEU A 31 9.32 -28.45 4.54
C LEU A 31 8.02 -28.27 3.76
N ARG A 32 7.34 -27.14 3.95
CA ARG A 32 6.09 -26.84 3.26
C ARG A 32 6.33 -26.60 1.76
N GLU A 33 7.37 -25.84 1.40
CA GLU A 33 7.78 -25.61 0.01
C GLU A 33 8.11 -26.94 -0.69
N VAL A 34 8.92 -27.80 -0.06
CA VAL A 34 9.27 -29.12 -0.59
C VAL A 34 8.04 -30.01 -0.74
N GLY A 35 7.10 -29.96 0.22
CA GLY A 35 5.84 -30.70 0.16
C GLY A 35 5.00 -30.36 -1.09
N PHE A 36 4.95 -29.11 -1.49
CA PHE A 36 4.24 -28.67 -2.69
C PHE A 36 5.02 -28.91 -3.99
N THR A 37 6.34 -28.72 -3.96
CA THR A 37 7.18 -28.73 -5.16
C THR A 37 7.85 -30.08 -5.44
N GLU A 38 7.71 -31.04 -4.52
CA GLU A 38 8.45 -32.31 -4.51
C GLU A 38 9.98 -32.09 -4.56
N GLY A 39 10.43 -30.87 -4.19
CA GLY A 39 11.83 -30.47 -4.29
C GLY A 39 12.36 -30.36 -5.73
N LYS A 40 11.49 -30.33 -6.75
CA LYS A 40 11.85 -30.36 -8.18
C LYS A 40 11.24 -29.20 -8.98
N LYS A 41 10.04 -28.74 -8.60
CA LYS A 41 9.30 -27.67 -9.28
C LYS A 41 9.52 -26.35 -8.55
N ARG A 42 9.23 -25.23 -9.20
CA ARG A 42 9.09 -23.93 -8.53
C ARG A 42 7.66 -23.80 -7.98
N LEU A 43 7.45 -22.98 -6.96
CA LEU A 43 6.09 -22.66 -6.46
C LEU A 43 5.22 -22.09 -7.60
N ALA A 44 5.78 -21.21 -8.43
CA ALA A 44 5.09 -20.65 -9.58
C ALA A 44 4.61 -21.68 -10.62
N ASP A 45 5.21 -22.87 -10.65
CA ASP A 45 4.79 -23.95 -11.56
C ASP A 45 3.68 -24.83 -10.93
N VAL A 46 3.48 -24.75 -9.60
CA VAL A 46 2.52 -25.54 -8.85
C VAL A 46 1.21 -24.80 -8.60
N PHE A 47 1.28 -23.55 -8.19
CA PHE A 47 0.11 -22.76 -7.81
C PHE A 47 -0.56 -22.12 -9.02
N ASN A 48 -1.60 -22.79 -9.51
CA ASN A 48 -2.32 -22.45 -10.75
C ASN A 48 -3.84 -22.63 -10.62
N SER A 49 -4.43 -22.46 -9.40
CA SER A 49 -5.86 -22.69 -9.19
C SER A 49 -6.74 -21.83 -10.10
N HIS A 50 -6.29 -20.63 -10.43
CA HIS A 50 -6.98 -19.71 -11.37
C HIS A 50 -7.03 -20.21 -12.82
N LEU A 51 -6.20 -21.18 -13.21
CA LEU A 51 -6.24 -21.85 -14.51
C LEU A 51 -7.08 -23.14 -14.49
N TYR A 52 -7.45 -23.59 -13.29
CA TYR A 52 -8.21 -24.83 -13.11
C TYR A 52 -9.65 -24.57 -12.69
N TYR A 53 -9.87 -23.75 -11.65
CA TYR A 53 -11.20 -23.43 -11.13
C TYR A 53 -11.83 -22.23 -11.85
N GLY A 54 -13.16 -22.12 -11.72
CA GLY A 54 -13.96 -21.12 -12.41
C GLY A 54 -14.36 -21.57 -13.81
N LEU A 55 -14.77 -20.62 -14.62
CA LEU A 55 -15.28 -20.86 -15.99
C LEU A 55 -14.16 -20.65 -17.01
N HIS A 56 -13.85 -21.68 -17.81
CA HIS A 56 -12.84 -21.64 -18.87
C HIS A 56 -13.42 -22.10 -20.19
N LYS A 57 -13.07 -21.39 -21.25
CA LYS A 57 -13.36 -21.78 -22.61
C LYS A 57 -12.17 -22.55 -23.20
N THR A 58 -12.43 -23.74 -23.71
CA THR A 58 -11.48 -24.54 -24.47
C THR A 58 -11.87 -24.59 -25.94
N ASP A 59 -11.06 -25.26 -26.78
CA ASP A 59 -11.41 -25.48 -28.19
C ASP A 59 -12.65 -26.36 -28.39
N LYS A 60 -13.08 -27.11 -27.35
CA LYS A 60 -14.15 -28.10 -27.45
C LYS A 60 -15.39 -27.78 -26.62
N ALA A 61 -15.21 -27.11 -25.51
CA ALA A 61 -16.28 -26.89 -24.53
C ALA A 61 -15.98 -25.68 -23.64
N TRP A 62 -17.01 -25.18 -22.96
CA TRP A 62 -16.86 -24.44 -21.73
C TRP A 62 -16.72 -25.42 -20.58
N VAL A 63 -15.69 -25.28 -19.77
CA VAL A 63 -15.43 -26.13 -18.59
C VAL A 63 -15.56 -25.26 -17.35
N PHE A 64 -16.42 -25.66 -16.44
CA PHE A 64 -16.59 -25.02 -15.15
C PHE A 64 -16.17 -25.96 -14.03
N ARG A 65 -15.31 -25.50 -13.11
CA ARG A 65 -14.86 -26.27 -11.94
C ARG A 65 -14.97 -25.47 -10.67
N GLU A 66 -15.34 -26.17 -9.59
CA GLU A 66 -15.43 -25.57 -8.26
C GLU A 66 -15.04 -26.56 -7.17
N TRP A 67 -14.51 -26.04 -6.05
CA TRP A 67 -14.15 -26.83 -4.87
C TRP A 67 -15.20 -26.63 -3.77
N ALA A 68 -15.97 -27.68 -3.50
CA ALA A 68 -17.03 -27.68 -2.50
C ALA A 68 -17.21 -29.10 -1.91
N PRO A 69 -16.29 -29.57 -1.05
CA PRO A 69 -16.24 -30.95 -0.61
C PRO A 69 -17.50 -31.40 0.16
N PHE A 70 -18.16 -30.51 0.91
CA PHE A 70 -19.32 -30.79 1.73
C PHE A 70 -20.65 -30.52 1.00
N ALA A 71 -20.62 -29.99 -0.21
CA ALA A 71 -21.80 -29.85 -1.04
C ALA A 71 -22.35 -31.23 -1.44
N THR A 72 -23.69 -31.35 -1.54
CA THR A 72 -24.41 -32.54 -1.99
C THR A 72 -24.85 -32.45 -3.44
N ALA A 73 -25.05 -31.22 -3.96
CA ALA A 73 -25.25 -30.94 -5.37
C ALA A 73 -24.83 -29.49 -5.70
N LEU A 74 -24.39 -29.28 -6.93
CA LEU A 74 -24.06 -27.99 -7.50
C LEU A 74 -24.72 -27.83 -8.87
N TYR A 75 -25.27 -26.64 -9.13
CA TYR A 75 -25.84 -26.29 -10.43
C TYR A 75 -25.34 -24.91 -10.86
N LEU A 76 -25.02 -24.74 -12.15
CA LEU A 76 -24.93 -23.41 -12.73
C LEU A 76 -26.32 -22.89 -13.04
N ILE A 77 -26.65 -21.71 -12.56
CA ILE A 77 -27.88 -20.97 -12.87
C ILE A 77 -27.51 -19.63 -13.48
N GLY A 78 -28.32 -19.15 -14.41
CA GLY A 78 -28.05 -17.86 -15.06
C GLY A 78 -28.96 -17.60 -16.24
N ASP A 79 -28.60 -16.63 -17.09
CA ASP A 79 -29.36 -16.24 -18.28
C ASP A 79 -29.63 -17.42 -19.23
N PHE A 80 -28.73 -18.37 -19.28
CA PHE A 80 -28.83 -19.57 -20.13
C PHE A 80 -29.82 -20.64 -19.56
N SER A 81 -30.17 -20.55 -18.29
CA SER A 81 -31.04 -21.52 -17.61
C SER A 81 -32.36 -20.94 -17.13
N ASP A 82 -32.65 -19.66 -17.48
CA ASP A 82 -33.75 -18.84 -16.91
C ASP A 82 -33.65 -18.76 -15.37
N TRP A 83 -32.43 -18.75 -14.82
CA TRP A 83 -32.12 -18.73 -13.39
C TRP A 83 -32.72 -19.91 -12.60
N GLN A 84 -32.93 -21.05 -13.27
CA GLN A 84 -33.52 -22.26 -12.69
C GLN A 84 -32.47 -23.38 -12.61
N LYS A 85 -32.63 -24.24 -11.59
CA LYS A 85 -31.91 -25.51 -11.52
C LYS A 85 -32.39 -26.43 -12.63
N LYS A 86 -31.55 -26.77 -13.59
CA LYS A 86 -31.86 -27.74 -14.65
C LYS A 86 -30.76 -28.80 -14.66
N GLU A 87 -31.13 -30.08 -14.89
CA GLU A 87 -30.15 -31.20 -14.86
C GLU A 87 -29.02 -31.04 -15.90
N GLU A 88 -29.26 -30.37 -17.02
CA GLU A 88 -28.23 -30.10 -18.03
C GLU A 88 -27.13 -29.14 -17.53
N TYR A 89 -27.36 -28.42 -16.42
CA TYR A 89 -26.38 -27.51 -15.78
C TYR A 89 -25.92 -28.01 -14.41
N ARG A 90 -26.22 -29.28 -14.05
CA ARG A 90 -25.75 -29.92 -12.85
C ARG A 90 -24.29 -30.31 -12.98
N LEU A 91 -23.47 -29.93 -12.00
CA LEU A 91 -22.09 -30.37 -11.90
C LEU A 91 -22.05 -31.81 -11.39
N HIS A 92 -21.06 -32.56 -11.83
CA HIS A 92 -20.74 -33.87 -11.28
C HIS A 92 -19.54 -33.79 -10.34
N LYS A 93 -19.63 -34.55 -9.24
CA LYS A 93 -18.57 -34.60 -8.24
C LYS A 93 -17.41 -35.45 -8.77
N ILE A 94 -16.19 -34.91 -8.70
CA ILE A 94 -14.95 -35.59 -9.05
C ILE A 94 -14.07 -35.76 -7.80
N GLU A 95 -12.80 -36.11 -7.97
CA GLU A 95 -11.90 -36.37 -6.84
C GLU A 95 -11.62 -35.13 -5.97
N ASN A 96 -11.24 -35.35 -4.72
CA ASN A 96 -10.80 -34.32 -3.76
C ASN A 96 -11.81 -33.22 -3.45
N GLY A 97 -13.13 -33.54 -3.56
CA GLY A 97 -14.18 -32.52 -3.29
C GLY A 97 -14.41 -31.52 -4.40
N ASN A 98 -13.83 -31.79 -5.56
CA ASN A 98 -14.04 -30.96 -6.75
C ASN A 98 -15.32 -31.34 -7.49
N TRP A 99 -15.85 -30.38 -8.22
CA TRP A 99 -17.02 -30.50 -9.07
C TRP A 99 -16.70 -29.94 -10.45
N GLU A 100 -17.26 -30.57 -11.51
CA GLU A 100 -17.00 -30.21 -12.88
C GLU A 100 -18.26 -30.24 -13.71
N LEU A 101 -18.35 -29.34 -14.71
CA LEU A 101 -19.39 -29.32 -15.74
C LEU A 101 -18.78 -28.87 -17.05
N ASP A 102 -19.05 -29.68 -18.10
CA ASP A 102 -18.75 -29.35 -19.50
C ASP A 102 -20.01 -28.89 -20.21
N LEU A 103 -19.94 -27.74 -20.89
CA LEU A 103 -21.05 -27.21 -21.71
C LEU A 103 -20.60 -27.00 -23.15
N PRO A 104 -21.49 -27.22 -24.13
CA PRO A 104 -21.21 -26.88 -25.52
C PRO A 104 -20.83 -25.39 -25.69
N LEU A 105 -19.98 -25.09 -26.68
CA LEU A 105 -19.45 -23.74 -26.92
C LEU A 105 -20.52 -22.69 -27.21
N ASP A 106 -21.67 -23.08 -27.74
CA ASP A 106 -22.81 -22.22 -28.09
C ASP A 106 -23.71 -21.89 -26.90
N ARG A 107 -23.50 -22.53 -25.74
CA ARG A 107 -24.36 -22.34 -24.53
C ARG A 107 -24.08 -21.05 -23.81
N LEU A 108 -22.83 -20.61 -23.78
CA LEU A 108 -22.44 -19.39 -23.07
C LEU A 108 -21.90 -18.34 -24.03
N ARG A 109 -22.22 -17.08 -23.75
CA ARG A 109 -21.74 -15.92 -24.52
C ARG A 109 -21.23 -14.85 -23.58
N HIS A 110 -20.31 -14.02 -24.07
CA HIS A 110 -19.84 -12.84 -23.37
C HIS A 110 -20.99 -11.98 -22.85
N GLY A 111 -20.91 -11.55 -21.60
CA GLY A 111 -21.90 -10.70 -20.92
C GLY A 111 -23.05 -11.46 -20.26
N MET A 112 -23.20 -12.79 -20.48
CA MET A 112 -24.21 -13.57 -19.75
C MET A 112 -23.89 -13.61 -18.27
N LYS A 113 -24.91 -13.43 -17.42
CA LYS A 113 -24.79 -13.48 -15.97
C LYS A 113 -25.10 -14.87 -15.44
N TYR A 114 -24.40 -15.27 -14.38
CA TYR A 114 -24.57 -16.58 -13.77
C TYR A 114 -24.20 -16.59 -12.29
N ARG A 115 -24.67 -17.62 -11.58
CA ARG A 115 -24.30 -17.98 -10.20
C ARG A 115 -24.21 -19.49 -10.07
N LEU A 116 -23.72 -19.93 -8.91
CA LEU A 116 -23.84 -21.30 -8.43
C LEU A 116 -25.05 -21.42 -7.52
N TRP A 117 -25.83 -22.47 -7.68
CA TRP A 117 -26.72 -22.98 -6.66
C TRP A 117 -26.03 -24.14 -5.96
N VAL A 118 -25.86 -24.02 -4.67
CA VAL A 118 -25.14 -25.01 -3.83
C VAL A 118 -26.13 -25.66 -2.87
N GLU A 119 -26.17 -26.99 -2.86
CA GLU A 119 -26.94 -27.77 -1.89
C GLU A 119 -25.97 -28.46 -0.92
N TRP A 120 -26.30 -28.45 0.37
CA TRP A 120 -25.54 -29.13 1.41
C TRP A 120 -26.48 -29.81 2.41
N LYS A 121 -25.95 -30.63 3.30
CA LYS A 121 -26.77 -31.28 4.32
C LYS A 121 -27.45 -30.23 5.21
N GLY A 122 -28.76 -30.08 5.05
CA GLY A 122 -29.62 -29.20 5.84
C GLY A 122 -29.82 -27.80 5.28
N GLY A 123 -29.44 -27.55 4.00
CA GLY A 123 -29.72 -26.26 3.37
C GLY A 123 -29.27 -26.18 1.92
N GLU A 124 -29.57 -25.06 1.31
CA GLU A 124 -29.15 -24.70 -0.05
C GLU A 124 -29.07 -23.18 -0.18
N GLY A 125 -28.41 -22.68 -1.19
CA GLY A 125 -28.35 -21.25 -1.48
C GLY A 125 -27.50 -20.89 -2.69
N GLU A 126 -27.63 -19.65 -3.13
CA GLU A 126 -26.84 -19.11 -4.21
C GLU A 126 -25.45 -18.70 -3.74
N ARG A 127 -24.44 -18.82 -4.62
CA ARG A 127 -23.06 -18.39 -4.41
C ARG A 127 -22.49 -17.79 -5.68
N LEU A 128 -21.59 -16.81 -5.55
CA LEU A 128 -20.66 -16.52 -6.65
C LEU A 128 -19.54 -17.58 -6.65
N PRO A 129 -19.08 -17.99 -7.84
CA PRO A 129 -17.93 -18.91 -7.91
C PRO A 129 -16.68 -18.36 -7.21
N SER A 130 -15.92 -19.22 -6.55
CA SER A 130 -14.73 -18.82 -5.79
C SER A 130 -13.65 -18.14 -6.67
N HIS A 131 -13.52 -18.56 -7.93
CA HIS A 131 -12.56 -18.05 -8.90
C HIS A 131 -13.23 -17.22 -10.01
N VAL A 132 -14.29 -16.49 -9.67
CA VAL A 132 -14.93 -15.57 -10.62
C VAL A 132 -13.97 -14.47 -11.05
N ARG A 133 -13.85 -14.25 -12.37
CA ARG A 133 -12.96 -13.24 -12.96
C ARG A 133 -13.64 -11.89 -13.19
N ARG A 134 -14.95 -11.90 -13.27
CA ARG A 134 -15.78 -10.71 -13.40
C ARG A 134 -17.08 -10.91 -12.62
N ALA A 135 -17.31 -10.07 -11.64
CA ALA A 135 -18.60 -9.94 -10.95
C ALA A 135 -19.17 -8.57 -11.24
N VAL A 136 -20.49 -8.49 -11.43
CA VAL A 136 -21.20 -7.25 -11.72
C VAL A 136 -22.38 -7.10 -10.79
N GLN A 137 -22.62 -5.87 -10.32
CA GLN A 137 -23.75 -5.55 -9.45
C GLN A 137 -24.94 -5.12 -10.31
N ASP A 138 -26.08 -5.67 -10.04
CA ASP A 138 -27.34 -5.22 -10.62
C ASP A 138 -27.76 -3.88 -10.02
N GLU A 139 -28.15 -2.92 -10.85
CA GLU A 139 -28.43 -1.55 -10.41
C GLU A 139 -29.68 -1.43 -9.53
N ASP A 140 -30.67 -2.29 -9.76
CA ASP A 140 -31.96 -2.24 -9.03
C ASP A 140 -31.89 -3.07 -7.74
N THR A 141 -31.48 -4.33 -7.86
CA THR A 141 -31.48 -5.28 -6.74
C THR A 141 -30.25 -5.19 -5.86
N LYS A 142 -29.18 -4.56 -6.34
CA LYS A 142 -27.84 -4.49 -5.72
C LYS A 142 -27.16 -5.84 -5.52
N GLN A 143 -27.71 -6.90 -6.08
CA GLN A 143 -27.14 -8.24 -6.03
C GLN A 143 -26.00 -8.38 -7.05
N PHE A 144 -24.96 -9.11 -6.67
CA PHE A 144 -23.87 -9.43 -7.58
C PHE A 144 -24.15 -10.74 -8.33
N SER A 145 -23.72 -10.78 -9.58
CA SER A 145 -23.64 -12.00 -10.39
C SER A 145 -22.29 -12.10 -11.06
N ALA A 146 -21.81 -13.32 -11.25
CA ALA A 146 -20.70 -13.57 -12.15
C ALA A 146 -21.12 -13.23 -13.58
N GLU A 147 -20.19 -12.71 -14.38
CA GLU A 147 -20.39 -12.42 -15.79
C GLU A 147 -19.38 -13.20 -16.64
N VAL A 148 -19.85 -13.84 -17.68
CA VAL A 148 -19.00 -14.52 -18.68
C VAL A 148 -18.12 -13.47 -19.35
N TRP A 149 -16.83 -13.46 -19.03
CA TRP A 149 -15.87 -12.52 -19.61
C TRP A 149 -15.10 -13.18 -20.74
N GLU A 150 -15.58 -13.00 -21.97
CA GLU A 150 -14.99 -13.51 -23.20
C GLU A 150 -15.11 -12.44 -24.29
N PRO A 151 -14.36 -11.34 -24.21
CA PRO A 151 -14.43 -10.27 -25.17
C PRO A 151 -14.01 -10.74 -26.57
N ALA A 152 -14.59 -10.16 -27.61
CA ALA A 152 -14.30 -10.53 -29.00
C ALA A 152 -12.82 -10.33 -29.43
N LYS A 153 -12.10 -9.47 -28.69
CA LYS A 153 -10.67 -9.22 -28.86
C LYS A 153 -9.98 -9.33 -27.52
N THR A 154 -8.95 -10.15 -27.46
CA THR A 154 -8.05 -10.20 -26.32
C THR A 154 -7.27 -8.89 -26.22
N TYR A 155 -7.08 -8.38 -24.99
CA TYR A 155 -6.27 -7.20 -24.75
C TYR A 155 -4.82 -7.43 -25.20
N LEU A 156 -4.30 -6.52 -25.99
CA LEU A 156 -2.91 -6.56 -26.49
C LEU A 156 -2.10 -5.48 -25.75
N TRP A 157 -1.12 -5.91 -25.00
CA TRP A 157 -0.21 -5.02 -24.29
C TRP A 157 0.71 -4.29 -25.27
N GLU A 158 0.83 -2.97 -25.11
CA GLU A 158 1.65 -2.10 -25.97
C GLU A 158 3.05 -1.87 -25.38
N HIS A 159 3.19 -1.93 -24.05
CA HIS A 159 4.43 -1.63 -23.34
C HIS A 159 4.91 -2.82 -22.52
N GLU A 160 6.24 -2.98 -22.50
CA GLU A 160 6.91 -3.90 -21.58
C GLU A 160 7.56 -3.10 -20.44
N PHE A 161 7.29 -3.50 -19.20
CA PHE A 161 7.91 -2.93 -18.01
C PHE A 161 8.73 -4.01 -17.30
N ARG A 162 10.06 -3.85 -17.26
CA ARG A 162 10.99 -4.84 -16.68
C ARG A 162 11.95 -4.20 -15.70
N HIS A 163 11.61 -3.04 -15.22
CA HIS A 163 12.46 -2.30 -14.30
C HIS A 163 12.09 -2.63 -12.85
N ARG A 164 13.10 -2.78 -11.97
CA ARG A 164 12.88 -2.86 -10.52
C ARG A 164 13.17 -1.51 -9.91
N GLU A 165 12.17 -0.93 -9.31
CA GLU A 165 12.33 0.26 -8.48
C GLU A 165 12.96 -0.13 -7.13
N LYS A 166 14.23 0.22 -6.97
CA LYS A 166 14.97 -0.04 -5.71
C LYS A 166 14.55 0.92 -4.59
N ASN A 167 14.12 2.09 -4.97
CA ASN A 167 13.69 3.16 -4.06
C ASN A 167 12.34 3.67 -4.55
N PRO A 168 11.24 2.98 -4.23
CA PRO A 168 9.93 3.35 -4.74
C PRO A 168 9.47 4.67 -4.14
N LEU A 169 9.05 5.58 -5.02
CA LEU A 169 8.35 6.81 -4.71
C LEU A 169 6.88 6.56 -5.06
N ILE A 170 6.10 6.21 -4.06
CA ILE A 170 4.77 5.64 -4.22
C ILE A 170 3.72 6.73 -4.17
N TYR A 171 2.85 6.75 -5.17
CA TYR A 171 1.60 7.50 -5.15
C TYR A 171 0.45 6.53 -4.85
N GLU A 172 -0.02 6.55 -3.60
CA GLU A 172 -1.15 5.75 -3.14
C GLU A 172 -2.46 6.37 -3.62
N THR A 173 -3.35 5.57 -4.18
CA THR A 173 -4.57 6.08 -4.78
C THR A 173 -5.74 5.10 -4.75
N HIS A 174 -6.95 5.64 -4.61
CA HIS A 174 -8.22 4.93 -4.77
C HIS A 174 -8.91 5.42 -6.04
N ILE A 175 -9.15 4.53 -6.99
CA ILE A 175 -9.71 4.87 -8.31
C ILE A 175 -11.02 5.65 -8.18
N GLY A 176 -11.97 5.14 -7.39
CA GLY A 176 -13.32 5.68 -7.31
C GLY A 176 -13.41 7.12 -6.81
N MET A 177 -12.44 7.58 -5.99
CA MET A 177 -12.43 8.95 -5.45
C MET A 177 -11.41 9.87 -6.12
N SER A 178 -10.85 9.46 -7.25
CA SER A 178 -9.68 10.12 -7.85
C SER A 178 -9.96 11.38 -8.65
N THR A 179 -11.22 11.62 -9.04
CA THR A 179 -11.62 12.82 -9.79
C THR A 179 -12.56 13.72 -8.99
N GLU A 180 -13.00 14.84 -9.58
CA GLU A 180 -13.93 15.79 -8.94
C GLU A 180 -15.39 15.34 -8.93
N LYS A 181 -15.71 14.25 -9.61
CA LYS A 181 -17.05 13.74 -9.79
C LYS A 181 -17.70 13.42 -8.43
N LEU A 182 -18.91 13.88 -8.21
CA LEU A 182 -19.76 13.45 -7.09
C LEU A 182 -20.34 12.07 -7.40
N GLY A 183 -19.46 11.06 -7.38
CA GLY A 183 -19.76 9.69 -7.75
C GLY A 183 -18.49 8.87 -7.86
N VAL A 184 -18.61 7.62 -8.29
CA VAL A 184 -17.47 6.72 -8.45
C VAL A 184 -16.75 7.01 -9.76
N SER A 185 -15.45 7.30 -9.70
CA SER A 185 -14.59 7.46 -10.88
C SER A 185 -14.18 6.10 -11.44
N THR A 186 -13.82 6.08 -12.71
CA THR A 186 -13.46 4.87 -13.46
C THR A 186 -11.95 4.77 -13.71
N PHE A 187 -11.47 3.57 -14.11
CA PHE A 187 -10.09 3.37 -14.56
C PHE A 187 -9.73 4.30 -15.71
N GLU A 188 -10.67 4.52 -16.64
CA GLU A 188 -10.46 5.39 -17.79
C GLU A 188 -10.36 6.87 -17.39
N GLU A 189 -11.23 7.35 -16.49
CA GLU A 189 -11.17 8.71 -15.94
C GLU A 189 -9.84 8.93 -15.18
N PHE A 190 -9.41 7.95 -14.39
CA PHE A 190 -8.12 8.00 -13.70
C PHE A 190 -6.96 8.05 -14.70
N ARG A 191 -6.95 7.17 -15.69
CA ARG A 191 -5.93 7.10 -16.72
C ARG A 191 -5.74 8.42 -17.46
N GLN A 192 -6.85 9.08 -17.80
CA GLN A 192 -6.84 10.34 -18.57
C GLN A 192 -6.52 11.56 -17.71
N GLN A 193 -7.03 11.62 -16.47
CA GLN A 193 -7.01 12.84 -15.68
C GLN A 193 -5.94 12.82 -14.57
N VAL A 194 -5.67 11.66 -13.94
CA VAL A 194 -4.81 11.57 -12.76
C VAL A 194 -3.43 11.01 -13.08
N LEU A 195 -3.34 9.96 -13.88
CA LEU A 195 -2.05 9.36 -14.26
C LEU A 195 -1.05 10.38 -14.86
N PRO A 196 -1.45 11.33 -15.72
CA PRO A 196 -0.53 12.36 -16.21
C PRO A 196 0.02 13.28 -15.10
N ARG A 197 -0.79 13.58 -14.07
CA ARG A 197 -0.38 14.40 -12.92
C ARG A 197 0.67 13.68 -12.08
N ILE A 198 0.47 12.39 -11.82
CA ILE A 198 1.42 11.53 -11.09
C ILE A 198 2.77 11.48 -11.81
N ALA A 199 2.72 11.30 -13.13
CA ALA A 199 3.92 11.29 -13.98
C ALA A 199 4.66 12.64 -13.94
N ASP A 200 3.94 13.75 -14.00
CA ASP A 200 4.51 15.11 -13.96
C ASP A 200 5.14 15.43 -12.60
N LEU A 201 4.54 15.01 -11.50
CA LEU A 201 5.13 15.10 -10.16
C LEU A 201 6.43 14.32 -10.02
N GLY A 202 6.52 13.20 -10.73
CA GLY A 202 7.73 12.37 -10.76
C GLY A 202 7.70 11.19 -9.80
N TYR A 203 6.55 10.74 -9.32
CA TYR A 203 6.42 9.43 -8.68
C TYR A 203 6.76 8.33 -9.70
N ASN A 204 7.35 7.24 -9.22
CA ASN A 204 7.78 6.13 -10.08
C ASN A 204 6.99 4.83 -9.83
N THR A 205 6.09 4.87 -8.84
CA THR A 205 5.25 3.74 -8.46
C THR A 205 3.85 4.24 -8.10
N ILE A 206 2.81 3.56 -8.57
CA ILE A 206 1.43 3.78 -8.16
C ILE A 206 0.98 2.58 -7.34
N GLN A 207 0.37 2.83 -6.17
CA GLN A 207 -0.31 1.81 -5.36
C GLN A 207 -1.81 1.97 -5.53
N LEU A 208 -2.46 0.95 -6.11
CA LEU A 208 -3.91 0.93 -6.33
C LEU A 208 -4.62 0.23 -5.17
N MET A 209 -5.47 0.98 -4.47
CA MET A 209 -6.34 0.48 -3.40
C MET A 209 -7.67 -0.03 -3.97
N GLY A 210 -8.29 -1.02 -3.30
CA GLY A 210 -9.67 -1.42 -3.56
C GLY A 210 -9.95 -2.04 -4.93
N ILE A 211 -8.97 -2.68 -5.54
CA ILE A 211 -9.09 -3.22 -6.91
C ILE A 211 -9.89 -4.51 -6.96
N GLN A 212 -9.79 -5.37 -5.94
CA GLN A 212 -10.57 -6.60 -5.85
C GLN A 212 -12.03 -6.28 -5.61
N GLU A 213 -12.94 -7.11 -6.14
CA GLU A 213 -14.37 -6.86 -5.99
C GLU A 213 -14.81 -6.97 -4.54
N HIS A 214 -15.64 -6.04 -4.12
CA HIS A 214 -16.14 -5.91 -2.75
C HIS A 214 -17.60 -5.42 -2.75
N PRO A 215 -18.46 -5.91 -1.85
CA PRO A 215 -19.89 -5.58 -1.89
C PRO A 215 -20.19 -4.17 -1.42
N TYR A 216 -19.39 -3.61 -0.52
CA TYR A 216 -19.63 -2.31 0.09
C TYR A 216 -18.56 -1.28 -0.28
N TYR A 217 -18.93 -0.26 -1.05
CA TYR A 217 -18.03 0.79 -1.51
C TYR A 217 -17.34 1.55 -0.35
N GLY A 218 -18.06 1.79 0.75
CA GLY A 218 -17.52 2.44 1.95
C GLY A 218 -16.47 1.65 2.72
N SER A 219 -16.18 0.40 2.31
CA SER A 219 -15.07 -0.38 2.84
C SER A 219 -13.71 -0.01 2.23
N PHE A 220 -13.64 0.96 1.33
CA PHE A 220 -12.42 1.29 0.56
C PHE A 220 -11.86 0.14 -0.30
N GLY A 221 -12.58 -0.98 -0.38
CA GLY A 221 -12.14 -2.22 -1.00
C GLY A 221 -11.48 -3.21 -0.05
N TYR A 222 -11.43 -2.93 1.25
CA TYR A 222 -10.84 -3.84 2.23
C TYR A 222 -11.76 -4.97 2.70
N GLN A 223 -13.06 -4.93 2.34
CA GLN A 223 -14.00 -6.02 2.56
C GLN A 223 -14.16 -6.86 1.28
N VAL A 224 -13.09 -7.57 0.90
CA VAL A 224 -13.04 -8.33 -0.36
C VAL A 224 -14.00 -9.51 -0.34
N SER A 225 -14.78 -9.66 -1.43
CA SER A 225 -15.65 -10.80 -1.68
C SER A 225 -15.11 -11.72 -2.79
N ASN A 226 -14.61 -11.15 -3.88
CA ASN A 226 -14.16 -11.93 -5.04
C ASN A 226 -12.70 -11.60 -5.39
N PHE A 227 -11.82 -12.49 -5.00
CA PHE A 227 -10.37 -12.31 -5.02
C PHE A 227 -9.77 -12.26 -6.44
N PHE A 228 -10.42 -12.89 -7.42
CA PHE A 228 -9.96 -12.93 -8.82
C PHE A 228 -10.72 -11.95 -9.73
N ALA A 229 -11.66 -11.18 -9.20
CA ALA A 229 -12.43 -10.22 -9.97
C ALA A 229 -11.95 -8.78 -9.72
N VAL A 230 -11.81 -8.01 -10.79
CA VAL A 230 -11.66 -6.56 -10.74
C VAL A 230 -12.99 -5.94 -10.33
N SER A 231 -12.98 -4.97 -9.41
CA SER A 231 -14.18 -4.27 -9.01
C SER A 231 -14.88 -3.62 -10.21
N SER A 232 -16.11 -4.05 -10.45
CA SER A 232 -16.92 -3.63 -11.58
C SER A 232 -17.34 -2.16 -11.50
N ARG A 233 -17.27 -1.57 -10.30
CA ARG A 233 -17.57 -0.14 -10.10
C ARG A 233 -16.61 0.78 -10.84
N PHE A 234 -15.37 0.32 -11.06
CA PHE A 234 -14.33 1.15 -11.69
C PHE A 234 -14.19 0.91 -13.18
N GLY A 235 -14.85 -0.13 -13.73
CA GLY A 235 -14.80 -0.44 -15.15
C GLY A 235 -14.67 -1.93 -15.45
N THR A 236 -14.05 -2.24 -16.58
CA THR A 236 -13.82 -3.60 -17.05
C THR A 236 -12.41 -4.10 -16.73
N PRO A 237 -12.16 -5.41 -16.79
CA PRO A 237 -10.81 -5.97 -16.75
C PRO A 237 -9.84 -5.33 -17.76
N ASP A 238 -10.31 -5.06 -18.98
CA ASP A 238 -9.48 -4.46 -20.02
C ASP A 238 -9.18 -2.97 -19.77
N ASP A 239 -10.07 -2.26 -19.08
CA ASP A 239 -9.80 -0.86 -18.66
C ASP A 239 -8.68 -0.80 -17.61
N LEU A 240 -8.63 -1.75 -16.67
CA LEU A 240 -7.53 -1.87 -15.73
C LEU A 240 -6.21 -2.22 -16.45
N LYS A 241 -6.25 -3.17 -17.41
CA LYS A 241 -5.06 -3.50 -18.22
C LYS A 241 -4.56 -2.28 -18.97
N ARG A 242 -5.44 -1.49 -19.57
CA ARG A 242 -5.09 -0.25 -20.27
C ARG A 242 -4.46 0.79 -19.36
N LEU A 243 -4.97 0.93 -18.14
CA LEU A 243 -4.39 1.82 -17.13
C LEU A 243 -2.96 1.39 -16.78
N ILE A 244 -2.73 0.10 -16.51
CA ILE A 244 -1.40 -0.42 -16.17
C ILE A 244 -0.44 -0.28 -17.34
N ASP A 245 -0.89 -0.58 -18.54
CA ASP A 245 -0.09 -0.46 -19.78
C ASP A 245 0.37 0.99 -20.01
N ASP A 246 -0.53 1.95 -19.85
CA ASP A 246 -0.23 3.38 -19.97
C ASP A 246 0.74 3.88 -18.88
N ALA A 247 0.62 3.35 -17.64
CA ALA A 247 1.57 3.62 -16.56
C ALA A 247 2.97 3.08 -16.91
N HIS A 248 3.04 1.86 -17.42
CA HIS A 248 4.27 1.24 -17.90
C HIS A 248 4.91 2.05 -19.03
N GLY A 249 4.11 2.53 -20.00
CA GLY A 249 4.57 3.43 -21.06
C GLY A 249 5.19 4.74 -20.57
N ARG A 250 4.83 5.16 -19.36
CA ARG A 250 5.41 6.34 -18.67
C ARG A 250 6.58 5.99 -17.76
N GLY A 251 6.97 4.73 -17.67
CA GLY A 251 8.03 4.26 -16.79
C GLY A 251 7.60 4.21 -15.31
N ILE A 252 6.32 4.02 -15.01
CA ILE A 252 5.75 3.95 -13.67
C ILE A 252 5.33 2.51 -13.38
N ALA A 253 5.84 1.95 -12.28
CA ALA A 253 5.41 0.66 -11.75
C ALA A 253 4.00 0.76 -11.16
N VAL A 254 3.23 -0.32 -11.22
CA VAL A 254 1.90 -0.38 -10.61
C VAL A 254 1.85 -1.55 -9.65
N ILE A 255 1.68 -1.26 -8.35
CA ILE A 255 1.49 -2.27 -7.31
C ILE A 255 0.05 -2.26 -6.82
N MET A 256 -0.39 -3.40 -6.33
CA MET A 256 -1.75 -3.58 -5.84
C MET A 256 -1.76 -3.68 -4.32
N ASP A 257 -2.73 -3.05 -3.69
CA ASP A 257 -3.06 -3.27 -2.29
C ASP A 257 -3.84 -4.58 -2.16
N LEU A 258 -3.20 -5.59 -1.57
CA LEU A 258 -3.67 -6.97 -1.56
C LEU A 258 -4.18 -7.36 -0.17
N VAL A 259 -5.47 -7.66 -0.08
CA VAL A 259 -6.12 -8.06 1.16
C VAL A 259 -6.18 -9.59 1.24
N HIS A 260 -5.21 -10.21 1.91
CA HIS A 260 -5.19 -11.65 2.21
C HIS A 260 -5.24 -11.94 3.72
N SER A 261 -5.37 -10.89 4.53
CA SER A 261 -5.52 -10.99 5.98
C SER A 261 -6.92 -11.49 6.39
N HIS A 262 -7.93 -11.17 5.59
CA HIS A 262 -9.32 -11.51 5.89
C HIS A 262 -10.22 -11.48 4.64
N ALA A 263 -11.49 -11.87 4.82
CA ALA A 263 -12.54 -11.77 3.79
C ALA A 263 -13.86 -11.31 4.41
N VAL A 264 -14.74 -10.73 3.59
CA VAL A 264 -16.08 -10.36 4.02
C VAL A 264 -16.91 -11.55 4.48
N LYS A 265 -17.85 -11.34 5.40
CA LYS A 265 -18.76 -12.39 5.93
C LYS A 265 -19.92 -12.75 5.01
N ASN A 266 -20.09 -12.08 3.87
CA ASN A 266 -21.17 -12.33 2.93
C ASN A 266 -21.13 -13.79 2.42
N GLU A 267 -22.28 -14.45 2.42
CA GLU A 267 -22.40 -15.85 1.99
C GLU A 267 -22.64 -15.98 0.48
N ILE A 268 -23.39 -15.05 -0.13
CA ILE A 268 -23.74 -15.09 -1.55
C ILE A 268 -22.55 -14.59 -2.40
N GLU A 269 -22.06 -13.39 -2.09
CA GLU A 269 -21.00 -12.75 -2.86
C GLU A 269 -19.61 -13.25 -2.48
N GLY A 270 -19.43 -13.64 -1.21
CA GLY A 270 -18.13 -14.02 -0.66
C GLY A 270 -17.94 -15.52 -0.46
N LEU A 271 -16.89 -15.85 0.26
CA LEU A 271 -16.48 -17.24 0.53
C LEU A 271 -17.07 -17.80 1.83
N SER A 272 -17.77 -16.97 2.62
CA SER A 272 -18.32 -17.42 3.90
C SER A 272 -19.42 -18.46 3.67
N ARG A 273 -19.31 -19.60 4.37
CA ARG A 273 -20.26 -20.72 4.28
C ARG A 273 -20.50 -21.21 2.84
N PHE A 274 -19.46 -21.23 2.03
CA PHE A 274 -19.56 -21.47 0.59
C PHE A 274 -20.22 -22.83 0.26
N ASP A 275 -19.81 -23.92 0.90
CA ASP A 275 -20.34 -25.27 0.72
C ASP A 275 -21.29 -25.71 1.86
N GLY A 276 -21.76 -24.76 2.66
CA GLY A 276 -22.61 -24.98 3.82
C GLY A 276 -21.84 -25.04 5.15
N THR A 277 -20.51 -25.10 5.12
CA THR A 277 -19.66 -25.05 6.31
C THR A 277 -19.00 -23.66 6.46
N TYR A 278 -18.70 -23.24 7.69
CA TYR A 278 -18.05 -21.96 7.95
C TYR A 278 -16.54 -22.02 7.88
N ASP A 279 -15.99 -23.20 7.84
CA ASP A 279 -14.55 -23.47 7.94
C ASP A 279 -13.94 -24.03 6.65
N LEU A 280 -14.62 -23.91 5.50
CA LEU A 280 -14.04 -24.33 4.22
C LEU A 280 -12.74 -23.60 3.93
N TYR A 281 -12.79 -22.28 3.88
CA TYR A 281 -11.64 -21.40 3.63
C TYR A 281 -11.03 -20.81 4.91
N PHE A 282 -11.77 -20.82 6.02
CA PHE A 282 -11.47 -20.07 7.23
C PHE A 282 -11.16 -20.97 8.41
N TYR A 283 -10.55 -20.44 9.44
CA TYR A 283 -10.44 -21.15 10.72
C TYR A 283 -11.83 -21.39 11.31
N GLY A 284 -11.99 -22.52 11.99
CA GLY A 284 -13.22 -22.84 12.72
C GLY A 284 -13.33 -22.03 14.03
N GLY A 285 -14.59 -21.78 14.44
CA GLY A 285 -14.89 -21.12 15.71
C GLY A 285 -14.37 -19.68 15.78
N GLU A 286 -13.97 -19.24 16.98
CA GLU A 286 -13.55 -17.85 17.22
C GLU A 286 -12.30 -17.42 16.46
N LYS A 287 -11.39 -18.35 16.17
CA LYS A 287 -10.19 -18.07 15.37
C LYS A 287 -10.50 -17.66 13.94
N GLY A 288 -11.64 -18.08 13.41
CA GLY A 288 -12.11 -17.72 12.06
C GLY A 288 -12.79 -16.38 11.97
N GLU A 289 -12.86 -15.62 13.06
CA GLU A 289 -13.56 -14.34 13.11
C GLU A 289 -12.68 -13.19 13.56
N HIS A 290 -12.58 -12.17 12.73
CA HIS A 290 -12.00 -10.89 13.13
C HIS A 290 -13.12 -9.97 13.67
N LYS A 291 -13.29 -9.95 14.99
CA LYS A 291 -14.44 -9.28 15.64
C LYS A 291 -14.49 -7.77 15.35
N LEU A 292 -13.32 -7.09 15.37
CA LEU A 292 -13.25 -5.64 15.15
C LEU A 292 -13.63 -5.26 13.69
N TRP A 293 -13.18 -6.03 12.72
CA TRP A 293 -13.45 -5.76 11.29
C TRP A 293 -14.70 -6.47 10.77
N ASN A 294 -15.38 -7.24 11.63
CA ASN A 294 -16.54 -8.04 11.26
C ASN A 294 -16.31 -8.90 9.98
N SER A 295 -15.17 -9.60 9.95
CA SER A 295 -14.69 -10.35 8.79
C SER A 295 -14.28 -11.78 9.17
N ARG A 296 -13.94 -12.60 8.17
CA ARG A 296 -13.44 -13.98 8.31
C ARG A 296 -11.94 -14.03 8.16
N CYS A 297 -11.25 -14.86 8.98
CA CYS A 297 -9.81 -15.11 8.91
C CYS A 297 -9.51 -16.43 8.21
N PHE A 298 -8.66 -16.39 7.17
CA PHE A 298 -8.28 -17.56 6.40
C PHE A 298 -7.52 -18.60 7.24
N ASP A 299 -7.76 -19.88 6.95
CA ASP A 299 -6.98 -20.99 7.52
C ASP A 299 -5.75 -21.26 6.65
N TYR A 300 -4.66 -20.60 6.95
CA TYR A 300 -3.39 -20.73 6.23
C TYR A 300 -2.73 -22.12 6.41
N GLY A 301 -3.28 -22.97 7.27
CA GLY A 301 -2.84 -24.34 7.44
C GLY A 301 -3.32 -25.30 6.34
N LYS A 302 -4.42 -24.95 5.63
CA LYS A 302 -5.02 -25.78 4.57
C LYS A 302 -4.29 -25.62 3.24
N ASN A 303 -4.01 -26.74 2.58
CA ASN A 303 -3.35 -26.75 1.26
C ASN A 303 -4.20 -26.04 0.19
N GLU A 304 -5.51 -26.22 0.22
CA GLU A 304 -6.45 -25.64 -0.73
C GLU A 304 -6.54 -24.14 -0.56
N VAL A 305 -6.48 -23.62 0.68
CA VAL A 305 -6.46 -22.19 0.98
C VAL A 305 -5.13 -21.57 0.54
N LEU A 306 -4.00 -22.25 0.80
CA LEU A 306 -2.70 -21.82 0.28
C LEU A 306 -2.70 -21.79 -1.26
N ASN A 307 -3.29 -22.82 -1.89
CA ASN A 307 -3.42 -22.85 -3.35
C ASN A 307 -4.25 -21.67 -3.88
N PHE A 308 -5.37 -21.34 -3.21
CA PHE A 308 -6.21 -20.22 -3.55
C PHE A 308 -5.45 -18.88 -3.46
N LEU A 309 -4.85 -18.59 -2.31
CA LEU A 309 -4.19 -17.30 -2.05
C LEU A 309 -2.89 -17.12 -2.85
N LEU A 310 -2.07 -18.16 -2.97
CA LEU A 310 -0.83 -18.11 -3.74
C LEU A 310 -1.10 -18.01 -5.24
N SER A 311 -2.10 -18.73 -5.75
CA SER A 311 -2.52 -18.58 -7.15
C SER A 311 -3.14 -17.20 -7.41
N ASN A 312 -3.74 -16.57 -6.40
CA ASN A 312 -4.25 -15.21 -6.53
C ASN A 312 -3.11 -14.19 -6.71
N CYS A 313 -2.03 -14.29 -5.94
CA CYS A 313 -0.83 -13.47 -6.17
C CYS A 313 -0.30 -13.65 -7.60
N LYS A 314 -0.19 -14.91 -8.06
CA LYS A 314 0.28 -15.19 -9.42
C LYS A 314 -0.64 -14.63 -10.49
N TYR A 315 -1.96 -14.76 -10.31
CA TYR A 315 -2.98 -14.26 -11.24
C TYR A 315 -2.84 -12.76 -11.49
N TRP A 316 -2.72 -11.95 -10.45
CA TRP A 316 -2.58 -10.50 -10.60
C TRP A 316 -1.28 -10.09 -11.30
N LEU A 317 -0.19 -10.83 -11.05
CA LEU A 317 1.10 -10.59 -11.73
C LEU A 317 1.07 -10.97 -13.21
N GLU A 318 0.43 -12.10 -13.56
CA GLU A 318 0.46 -12.62 -14.94
C GLU A 318 -0.66 -12.02 -15.81
N GLU A 319 -1.90 -11.95 -15.30
CA GLU A 319 -3.07 -11.49 -16.07
C GLU A 319 -3.09 -9.96 -16.23
N TYR A 320 -2.72 -9.22 -15.16
CA TYR A 320 -2.77 -7.75 -15.16
C TYR A 320 -1.41 -7.09 -15.18
N ARG A 321 -0.32 -7.86 -15.11
CA ARG A 321 1.05 -7.35 -15.10
C ARG A 321 1.33 -6.33 -13.98
N PHE A 322 0.74 -6.53 -12.80
CA PHE A 322 1.14 -5.77 -11.63
C PHE A 322 2.62 -5.99 -11.32
N ASP A 323 3.29 -4.97 -10.82
CA ASP A 323 4.71 -4.99 -10.48
C ASP A 323 4.97 -5.34 -9.02
N GLY A 324 3.95 -5.78 -8.29
CA GLY A 324 4.05 -6.21 -6.91
C GLY A 324 2.84 -5.86 -6.07
N PHE A 325 3.01 -5.94 -4.75
CA PHE A 325 1.92 -5.83 -3.80
C PHE A 325 2.35 -5.09 -2.53
N ARG A 326 1.41 -4.32 -1.97
CA ARG A 326 1.38 -4.00 -0.55
C ARG A 326 0.39 -4.98 0.10
N PHE A 327 0.83 -5.75 1.09
CA PHE A 327 -0.03 -6.67 1.83
C PHE A 327 -0.67 -5.95 3.00
N ASP A 328 -2.00 -5.90 2.97
CA ASP A 328 -2.84 -5.24 3.96
C ASP A 328 -2.99 -6.05 5.24
N GLY A 329 -2.97 -5.37 6.38
CA GLY A 329 -3.36 -5.93 7.67
C GLY A 329 -2.52 -7.11 8.15
N ILE A 330 -1.22 -7.14 7.87
CA ILE A 330 -0.34 -8.26 8.23
C ILE A 330 -0.35 -8.52 9.73
N THR A 331 -0.34 -7.49 10.57
CA THR A 331 -0.42 -7.66 12.03
C THR A 331 -1.61 -8.53 12.43
N SER A 332 -2.77 -8.33 11.80
CA SER A 332 -3.98 -9.08 12.15
C SER A 332 -3.91 -10.57 11.80
N MET A 333 -3.07 -10.95 10.84
CA MET A 333 -2.90 -12.35 10.46
C MET A 333 -1.71 -13.01 11.16
N LEU A 334 -0.73 -12.24 11.63
CA LEU A 334 0.44 -12.76 12.36
C LEU A 334 0.11 -13.26 13.77
N TYR A 335 -0.94 -12.75 14.40
CA TYR A 335 -1.26 -13.00 15.82
C TYR A 335 -2.70 -13.44 16.00
N TRP A 336 -2.91 -14.41 16.92
CA TRP A 336 -4.25 -14.93 17.25
C TRP A 336 -5.15 -13.88 17.93
N ASP A 337 -4.57 -12.89 18.62
CA ASP A 337 -5.27 -11.74 19.17
C ASP A 337 -5.34 -10.56 18.18
N HIS A 338 -4.92 -10.78 16.92
CA HIS A 338 -4.87 -9.76 15.85
C HIS A 338 -3.98 -8.54 16.19
N GLY A 339 -3.08 -8.66 17.16
CA GLY A 339 -2.27 -7.56 17.69
C GLY A 339 -3.06 -6.56 18.54
N LEU A 340 -4.31 -6.85 18.88
CA LEU A 340 -5.18 -5.93 19.62
C LEU A 340 -4.86 -5.95 21.12
N GLY A 341 -4.77 -4.74 21.70
CA GLY A 341 -4.51 -4.57 23.14
C GLY A 341 -3.11 -5.04 23.58
N ARG A 342 -2.16 -5.11 22.64
CA ARG A 342 -0.78 -5.52 22.88
C ARG A 342 0.19 -4.43 22.45
N ASP A 343 1.07 -4.03 23.36
CA ASP A 343 2.20 -3.15 23.08
C ASP A 343 3.44 -4.00 22.82
N PHE A 344 3.98 -3.92 21.60
CA PHE A 344 5.15 -4.69 21.17
C PHE A 344 6.47 -4.04 21.62
N THR A 345 6.64 -3.90 22.94
CA THR A 345 7.78 -3.23 23.56
C THR A 345 8.97 -4.13 23.84
N GLU A 346 8.79 -5.45 23.76
CA GLU A 346 9.84 -6.44 24.02
C GLU A 346 9.83 -7.54 22.97
N TYR A 347 10.99 -8.06 22.59
CA TYR A 347 11.13 -9.14 21.60
C TYR A 347 10.38 -10.42 21.94
N LYS A 348 10.14 -10.71 23.24
CA LYS A 348 9.34 -11.89 23.65
C LYS A 348 7.94 -11.92 23.04
N PHE A 349 7.32 -10.77 22.76
CA PHE A 349 5.97 -10.69 22.22
C PHE A 349 5.85 -11.20 20.76
N TYR A 350 6.99 -11.36 20.07
CA TYR A 350 7.04 -11.94 18.73
C TYR A 350 7.25 -13.47 18.74
N TYR A 351 7.44 -14.07 19.93
CA TYR A 351 7.85 -15.46 20.08
C TYR A 351 7.19 -16.17 21.28
N ASP A 352 6.08 -15.65 21.81
CA ASP A 352 5.40 -16.14 23.01
C ASP A 352 4.33 -17.21 22.74
N GLY A 353 4.19 -17.66 21.49
CA GLY A 353 3.21 -18.68 21.09
C GLY A 353 1.85 -18.10 20.68
N ASN A 354 1.67 -16.78 20.69
CA ASN A 354 0.47 -16.12 20.16
C ASN A 354 0.50 -15.92 18.64
N GLN A 355 1.60 -16.33 17.98
CA GLN A 355 1.74 -16.14 16.53
C GLN A 355 1.01 -17.24 15.77
N ASP A 356 0.38 -16.89 14.65
CA ASP A 356 -0.08 -17.86 13.66
C ASP A 356 1.10 -18.27 12.77
N GLU A 357 1.74 -19.38 13.12
CA GLU A 357 2.88 -19.89 12.38
C GLU A 357 2.52 -20.29 10.93
N ASN A 358 1.26 -20.64 10.64
CA ASN A 358 0.80 -20.94 9.28
C ASN A 358 0.70 -19.66 8.44
N ALA A 359 0.28 -18.54 9.03
CA ALA A 359 0.27 -17.24 8.36
C ALA A 359 1.69 -16.77 8.03
N ILE A 360 2.66 -16.97 8.95
CA ILE A 360 4.07 -16.65 8.70
C ILE A 360 4.62 -17.49 7.54
N ILE A 361 4.32 -18.79 7.49
CA ILE A 361 4.71 -19.68 6.38
C ILE A 361 4.05 -19.24 5.08
N TYR A 362 2.75 -18.88 5.11
CA TYR A 362 2.04 -18.37 3.93
C TYR A 362 2.72 -17.13 3.36
N LEU A 363 3.03 -16.12 4.19
CA LEU A 363 3.69 -14.89 3.75
C LEU A 363 5.07 -15.17 3.13
N THR A 364 5.83 -16.10 3.73
CA THR A 364 7.14 -16.50 3.19
C THR A 364 6.99 -17.21 1.82
N LEU A 365 6.00 -18.11 1.68
CA LEU A 365 5.68 -18.76 0.40
C LEU A 365 5.21 -17.74 -0.64
N ALA A 366 4.40 -16.75 -0.25
CA ALA A 366 3.91 -15.70 -1.13
C ALA A 366 5.08 -14.85 -1.68
N ASN A 367 5.97 -14.37 -0.82
CA ASN A 367 7.16 -13.62 -1.25
C ASN A 367 8.05 -14.46 -2.18
N ARG A 368 8.27 -15.74 -1.86
CA ARG A 368 9.04 -16.66 -2.71
C ARG A 368 8.38 -16.83 -4.09
N LEU A 369 7.07 -17.07 -4.14
CA LEU A 369 6.31 -17.25 -5.38
C LEU A 369 6.30 -15.96 -6.22
N ILE A 370 6.02 -14.81 -5.62
CA ILE A 370 5.95 -13.52 -6.31
C ILE A 370 7.26 -13.25 -7.05
N HIS A 371 8.41 -13.42 -6.37
CA HIS A 371 9.72 -13.22 -7.00
C HIS A 371 10.13 -14.33 -7.99
N GLN A 372 9.52 -15.52 -7.89
CA GLN A 372 9.67 -16.55 -8.94
C GLN A 372 8.88 -16.21 -10.20
N VAL A 373 7.73 -15.56 -10.09
CA VAL A 373 6.91 -15.09 -11.21
C VAL A 373 7.52 -13.83 -11.83
N ASN A 374 7.81 -12.83 -11.01
CA ASN A 374 8.44 -11.58 -11.43
C ASN A 374 9.58 -11.22 -10.48
N LYS A 375 10.84 -11.47 -10.88
CA LYS A 375 12.03 -11.17 -10.07
C LYS A 375 12.20 -9.68 -9.74
N ASN A 376 11.52 -8.80 -10.44
CA ASN A 376 11.55 -7.35 -10.25
C ASN A 376 10.36 -6.85 -9.42
N ALA A 377 9.47 -7.74 -9.00
CA ALA A 377 8.33 -7.37 -8.17
C ALA A 377 8.78 -6.68 -6.88
N ILE A 378 7.88 -5.84 -6.35
CA ILE A 378 8.03 -5.14 -5.08
C ILE A 378 7.02 -5.73 -4.12
N THR A 379 7.45 -6.17 -2.94
CA THR A 379 6.56 -6.61 -1.87
C THR A 379 6.73 -5.73 -0.64
N ILE A 380 5.62 -5.17 -0.16
CA ILE A 380 5.57 -4.24 0.97
C ILE A 380 4.66 -4.81 2.05
N ALA A 381 5.15 -4.88 3.26
CA ALA A 381 4.38 -5.34 4.42
C ALA A 381 3.78 -4.15 5.18
N GLU A 382 2.47 -4.16 5.39
CA GLU A 382 1.83 -3.30 6.37
C GLU A 382 1.76 -4.03 7.70
N ASP A 383 2.64 -3.67 8.63
CA ASP A 383 2.72 -4.29 9.95
C ASP A 383 3.00 -3.26 11.04
N MET A 384 2.06 -3.16 11.99
CA MET A 384 2.19 -2.28 13.17
C MET A 384 3.00 -2.93 14.30
N SER A 385 3.14 -4.26 14.31
CA SER A 385 3.77 -4.96 15.44
C SER A 385 5.28 -4.73 15.51
N GLY A 386 5.94 -4.52 14.39
CA GLY A 386 7.40 -4.43 14.33
C GLY A 386 8.11 -5.78 14.36
N MET A 387 7.44 -6.89 13.97
CA MET A 387 8.04 -8.23 13.98
C MET A 387 9.40 -8.25 13.28
N PRO A 388 10.49 -8.67 13.96
CA PRO A 388 11.81 -8.76 13.36
C PRO A 388 11.86 -9.79 12.23
N GLY A 389 12.61 -9.47 11.16
CA GLY A 389 12.81 -10.36 10.01
C GLY A 389 11.68 -10.32 8.98
N LEU A 390 10.68 -9.43 9.14
CA LEU A 390 9.57 -9.33 8.20
C LEU A 390 10.07 -8.94 6.79
N ALA A 391 10.94 -7.93 6.71
CA ALA A 391 11.58 -7.49 5.47
C ALA A 391 13.05 -7.95 5.35
N ALA A 392 13.42 -9.02 6.03
CA ALA A 392 14.70 -9.67 5.86
C ALA A 392 14.62 -10.79 4.80
N PRO A 393 15.72 -11.05 4.06
CA PRO A 393 15.74 -12.08 3.03
C PRO A 393 15.38 -13.48 3.55
N ILE A 394 14.64 -14.26 2.75
CA ILE A 394 14.27 -15.63 3.09
C ILE A 394 15.52 -16.49 3.35
N ASP A 395 16.58 -16.31 2.56
CA ASP A 395 17.82 -17.08 2.69
C ASP A 395 18.64 -16.69 3.96
N GLU A 396 18.24 -15.62 4.65
CA GLU A 396 18.71 -15.20 5.97
C GLU A 396 17.69 -15.53 7.08
N GLU A 397 16.77 -16.46 6.84
CA GLU A 397 15.71 -16.89 7.76
C GLU A 397 14.59 -15.85 8.00
N GLY A 398 14.52 -14.80 7.14
CA GLY A 398 13.45 -13.81 7.15
C GLY A 398 12.19 -14.25 6.40
N ILE A 399 11.15 -13.41 6.43
CA ILE A 399 9.86 -13.64 5.76
C ILE A 399 9.92 -13.23 4.27
N GLY A 400 10.82 -12.32 3.92
CA GLY A 400 11.20 -12.03 2.54
C GLY A 400 10.45 -10.89 1.86
N PHE A 401 9.75 -10.02 2.60
CA PHE A 401 9.28 -8.77 2.01
C PHE A 401 10.47 -7.89 1.59
N ASP A 402 10.30 -7.13 0.50
CA ASP A 402 11.32 -6.15 0.09
C ASP A 402 11.33 -4.93 1.01
N PHE A 403 10.15 -4.53 1.50
CA PHE A 403 9.98 -3.37 2.38
C PHE A 403 8.90 -3.65 3.43
N ARG A 404 8.98 -2.89 4.53
CA ARG A 404 7.87 -2.70 5.45
C ARG A 404 7.47 -1.23 5.53
N MET A 405 6.21 -0.94 5.85
CA MET A 405 5.76 0.43 6.09
C MET A 405 6.25 0.93 7.44
N SER A 406 6.73 2.18 7.50
CA SER A 406 7.15 2.84 8.75
C SER A 406 5.94 3.46 9.46
N MET A 407 5.02 2.62 9.94
CA MET A 407 3.70 3.04 10.45
C MET A 407 3.78 3.97 11.68
N GLY A 408 4.85 3.88 12.48
CA GLY A 408 5.06 4.81 13.60
C GLY A 408 5.36 6.26 13.19
N VAL A 409 5.79 6.51 11.94
CA VAL A 409 6.13 7.87 11.47
C VAL A 409 4.89 8.74 11.29
N PRO A 410 3.84 8.35 10.54
CA PRO A 410 2.62 9.14 10.41
C PRO A 410 1.90 9.31 11.76
N ASP A 411 1.83 8.27 12.59
CA ASP A 411 1.22 8.35 13.92
C ASP A 411 1.93 9.38 14.80
N TYR A 412 3.26 9.41 14.74
CA TYR A 412 4.05 10.41 15.45
C TYR A 412 3.75 11.84 14.96
N TRP A 413 3.69 12.04 13.62
CA TRP A 413 3.37 13.35 13.04
C TRP A 413 1.97 13.83 13.43
N ILE A 414 0.96 12.96 13.32
CA ILE A 414 -0.42 13.29 13.71
C ILE A 414 -0.49 13.66 15.18
N LYS A 415 0.11 12.85 16.05
CA LYS A 415 0.15 13.11 17.48
C LYS A 415 0.86 14.42 17.81
N LEU A 416 2.02 14.65 17.21
CA LEU A 416 2.82 15.86 17.43
C LEU A 416 2.04 17.13 17.06
N VAL A 417 1.44 17.13 15.85
CA VAL A 417 0.66 18.28 15.35
C VAL A 417 -0.64 18.49 16.13
N SER A 418 -1.25 17.41 16.67
CA SER A 418 -2.49 17.50 17.45
C SER A 418 -2.25 17.96 18.90
N ASP A 419 -1.21 17.44 19.53
CA ASP A 419 -1.02 17.54 20.97
C ASP A 419 -0.06 18.67 21.37
N GLN A 420 0.81 19.12 20.46
CA GLN A 420 1.86 20.08 20.77
C GLN A 420 1.88 21.23 19.77
N ARG A 421 2.10 22.42 20.30
CA ARG A 421 2.40 23.58 19.43
C ARG A 421 3.83 23.46 18.92
N ASP A 422 4.10 24.00 17.73
CA ASP A 422 5.43 23.94 17.12
C ASP A 422 6.51 24.68 17.92
N GLU A 423 6.12 25.61 18.81
CA GLU A 423 7.03 26.21 19.79
C GLU A 423 7.64 25.20 20.77
N ASP A 424 6.97 24.08 21.00
CA ASP A 424 7.33 23.09 22.00
C ASP A 424 7.97 21.82 21.37
N TRP A 425 8.22 21.79 20.06
CA TRP A 425 8.76 20.61 19.38
C TRP A 425 10.25 20.38 19.71
N HIS A 426 10.59 19.14 20.07
CA HIS A 426 11.95 18.71 20.36
C HIS A 426 12.56 18.07 19.10
N VAL A 427 13.48 18.76 18.44
CA VAL A 427 14.08 18.31 17.18
C VAL A 427 14.92 17.05 17.31
N GLY A 428 15.48 16.77 18.52
CA GLY A 428 16.16 15.53 18.82
C GLY A 428 15.23 14.32 18.78
N ASP A 429 14.00 14.47 19.30
CA ASP A 429 12.97 13.43 19.25
C ASP A 429 12.44 13.25 17.84
N LEU A 430 12.23 14.36 17.10
CA LEU A 430 11.89 14.31 15.68
C LEU A 430 12.89 13.43 14.89
N PHE A 431 14.18 13.70 15.04
CA PHE A 431 15.21 12.95 14.33
C PHE A 431 15.22 11.48 14.74
N TYR A 432 15.09 11.21 16.06
CA TYR A 432 15.04 9.83 16.56
C TYR A 432 13.86 9.06 15.96
N GLN A 433 12.66 9.60 16.01
CA GLN A 433 11.46 8.93 15.48
C GLN A 433 11.54 8.70 13.96
N MET A 434 12.10 9.67 13.23
CA MET A 434 12.26 9.54 11.78
C MET A 434 13.35 8.52 11.39
N THR A 435 14.28 8.19 12.27
CA THR A 435 15.42 7.29 11.98
C THR A 435 15.37 5.97 12.75
N ASN A 436 14.40 5.82 13.69
CA ASN A 436 14.24 4.61 14.48
C ASN A 436 13.67 3.47 13.65
N LYS A 437 14.56 2.71 13.04
CA LYS A 437 14.24 1.51 12.26
C LYS A 437 15.30 0.44 12.47
N ARG A 438 14.98 -0.80 12.10
CA ARG A 438 15.98 -1.87 12.05
C ARG A 438 16.94 -1.64 10.87
N ASP A 439 18.23 -1.82 11.11
CA ASP A 439 19.27 -1.62 10.08
C ASP A 439 19.26 -2.73 9.01
N ASP A 440 18.69 -3.88 9.33
CA ASP A 440 18.63 -5.06 8.45
C ASP A 440 17.36 -5.15 7.61
N GLU A 441 16.46 -4.14 7.69
CA GLU A 441 15.20 -4.09 6.95
C GLU A 441 15.06 -2.78 6.18
N HIS A 442 14.52 -2.87 4.96
CA HIS A 442 14.13 -1.70 4.17
C HIS A 442 12.73 -1.22 4.53
N THR A 443 12.54 0.10 4.53
CA THR A 443 11.27 0.71 4.94
C THR A 443 10.75 1.70 3.92
N ILE A 444 9.41 1.82 3.84
CA ILE A 444 8.72 2.91 3.15
C ILE A 444 8.27 3.91 4.20
N SER A 445 8.79 5.14 4.13
CA SER A 445 8.37 6.21 5.03
C SER A 445 7.30 7.09 4.39
N TYR A 446 6.47 7.68 5.23
CA TYR A 446 5.39 8.59 4.80
C TYR A 446 4.97 9.50 5.95
N ALA A 447 4.51 10.70 5.62
CA ALA A 447 3.98 11.63 6.61
C ALA A 447 2.53 11.30 6.97
N GLU A 448 1.77 10.85 5.99
CA GLU A 448 0.39 10.39 6.11
C GLU A 448 0.00 9.53 4.90
N SER A 449 -0.90 8.56 5.11
CA SER A 449 -1.56 7.76 4.07
C SER A 449 -3.05 8.07 4.05
N HIS A 450 -3.85 7.17 3.45
CA HIS A 450 -5.31 7.27 3.53
C HIS A 450 -5.84 7.11 4.97
N ASP A 451 -5.16 6.35 5.83
CA ASP A 451 -5.62 6.00 7.19
C ASP A 451 -5.77 7.21 8.11
N GLN A 452 -4.86 8.19 8.00
CA GLN A 452 -4.84 9.33 8.92
C GLN A 452 -5.96 10.35 8.70
N ALA A 453 -6.70 10.24 7.59
CA ALA A 453 -7.77 11.17 7.24
C ALA A 453 -9.15 10.52 7.12
N LEU A 454 -9.32 9.30 7.66
CA LEU A 454 -10.57 8.55 7.57
C LEU A 454 -11.67 9.09 8.50
N VAL A 455 -12.90 9.15 7.97
CA VAL A 455 -14.17 9.31 8.70
C VAL A 455 -14.10 10.28 9.88
N GLY A 456 -13.95 11.58 9.59
CA GLY A 456 -13.98 12.64 10.61
C GLY A 456 -12.63 12.95 11.23
N ASP A 457 -11.58 12.22 10.86
CA ASP A 457 -10.21 12.61 11.19
C ASP A 457 -9.67 13.60 10.14
N LYS A 458 -8.50 14.18 10.38
CA LYS A 458 -7.98 15.30 9.57
C LYS A 458 -6.61 14.97 8.99
N THR A 459 -6.38 15.39 7.74
CA THR A 459 -5.03 15.42 7.15
C THR A 459 -4.10 16.32 7.96
N LEU A 460 -2.80 16.14 7.83
CA LEU A 460 -1.79 16.98 8.50
C LEU A 460 -2.02 18.46 8.22
N ILE A 461 -2.21 18.82 6.95
CA ILE A 461 -2.42 20.23 6.59
C ILE A 461 -3.72 20.76 7.19
N PHE A 462 -4.80 19.98 7.20
CA PHE A 462 -6.07 20.39 7.77
C PHE A 462 -5.99 20.54 9.30
N ARG A 463 -5.21 19.73 9.99
CA ARG A 463 -4.94 19.91 11.43
C ARG A 463 -4.20 21.22 11.73
N MET A 464 -3.28 21.63 10.85
CA MET A 464 -2.48 22.85 11.02
C MET A 464 -3.20 24.13 10.63
N VAL A 465 -4.12 24.08 9.67
CA VAL A 465 -4.77 25.24 9.08
C VAL A 465 -6.26 25.34 9.45
N ASP A 466 -6.92 24.21 9.65
CA ASP A 466 -8.32 24.05 10.04
C ASP A 466 -9.27 24.89 9.15
N LYS A 467 -10.25 25.58 9.72
CA LYS A 467 -11.27 26.37 9.01
C LYS A 467 -10.70 27.42 8.05
N GLU A 468 -9.48 27.91 8.30
CA GLU A 468 -8.83 28.91 7.44
C GLU A 468 -8.57 28.36 6.01
N MET A 469 -8.57 27.04 5.82
CA MET A 469 -8.48 26.42 4.49
C MET A 469 -9.67 26.80 3.57
N TYR A 470 -10.83 27.11 4.13
CA TYR A 470 -12.02 27.44 3.35
C TYR A 470 -12.12 28.91 2.96
N THR A 471 -11.43 29.78 3.68
CA THR A 471 -11.61 31.24 3.54
C THR A 471 -10.33 32.00 3.22
N SER A 472 -9.15 31.46 3.58
CA SER A 472 -7.91 32.25 3.62
C SER A 472 -6.78 31.64 2.76
N MET A 473 -7.11 30.75 1.82
CA MET A 473 -6.13 30.16 0.88
C MET A 473 -5.85 31.04 -0.36
N SER A 474 -6.43 32.24 -0.45
CA SER A 474 -6.13 33.17 -1.52
C SER A 474 -4.68 33.70 -1.47
N VAL A 475 -4.02 33.79 -2.63
CA VAL A 475 -2.66 34.36 -2.74
C VAL A 475 -2.66 35.87 -2.45
N PHE A 476 -3.81 36.52 -2.47
CA PHE A 476 -3.97 37.96 -2.22
C PHE A 476 -4.19 38.29 -0.75
N GLU A 477 -4.37 37.28 0.10
CA GLU A 477 -4.57 37.47 1.53
C GLU A 477 -3.36 37.00 2.31
N GLN A 478 -3.00 37.73 3.37
CA GLN A 478 -2.01 37.28 4.33
C GLN A 478 -2.74 36.68 5.55
N ASN A 479 -2.43 35.41 5.87
CA ASN A 479 -2.97 34.72 7.02
C ASN A 479 -1.86 33.91 7.70
N MET A 480 -1.54 34.28 8.93
CA MET A 480 -0.43 33.64 9.68
C MET A 480 -0.66 32.15 9.95
N VAL A 481 -1.92 31.70 10.07
CA VAL A 481 -2.26 30.29 10.28
C VAL A 481 -1.95 29.50 9.01
N VAL A 482 -2.37 30.03 7.85
CA VAL A 482 -2.10 29.42 6.55
C VAL A 482 -0.60 29.43 6.25
N ASP A 483 0.09 30.55 6.47
CA ASP A 483 1.54 30.68 6.24
C ASP A 483 2.32 29.67 7.09
N ARG A 484 1.96 29.54 8.38
CA ARG A 484 2.52 28.54 9.30
C ARG A 484 2.25 27.11 8.80
N GLY A 485 1.01 26.80 8.47
CA GLY A 485 0.61 25.46 8.02
C GLY A 485 1.35 25.04 6.76
N ILE A 486 1.44 25.90 5.76
CA ILE A 486 2.17 25.65 4.50
C ILE A 486 3.68 25.48 4.76
N ALA A 487 4.28 26.30 5.62
CA ALA A 487 5.70 26.18 5.96
C ALA A 487 5.99 24.82 6.63
N LEU A 488 5.24 24.46 7.66
CA LEU A 488 5.41 23.21 8.39
C LEU A 488 5.10 21.98 7.51
N HIS A 489 4.06 22.02 6.69
CA HIS A 489 3.73 20.93 5.77
C HIS A 489 4.91 20.59 4.84
N LYS A 490 5.54 21.59 4.24
CA LYS A 490 6.75 21.39 3.42
C LYS A 490 7.91 20.79 4.22
N MET A 491 8.14 21.31 5.43
CA MET A 491 9.23 20.83 6.30
C MET A 491 9.00 19.41 6.77
N ILE A 492 7.78 19.03 7.18
CA ILE A 492 7.38 17.68 7.59
C ILE A 492 7.66 16.69 6.45
N ARG A 493 7.18 16.98 5.24
CA ARG A 493 7.36 16.11 4.08
C ARG A 493 8.83 15.98 3.70
N LEU A 494 9.57 17.08 3.67
CA LEU A 494 11.01 17.06 3.37
C LEU A 494 11.79 16.27 4.43
N LEU A 495 11.51 16.47 5.71
CA LEU A 495 12.17 15.72 6.78
C LEU A 495 11.86 14.22 6.66
N THR A 496 10.61 13.85 6.46
CA THR A 496 10.18 12.45 6.34
C THR A 496 10.89 11.72 5.19
N ILE A 497 10.88 12.31 3.98
CA ILE A 497 11.52 11.65 2.81
C ILE A 497 13.04 11.62 2.91
N THR A 498 13.66 12.55 3.63
CA THR A 498 15.12 12.66 3.70
C THR A 498 15.75 11.99 4.91
N THR A 499 15.01 11.60 5.93
CA THR A 499 15.54 10.94 7.13
C THR A 499 15.23 9.46 7.19
N ALA A 500 13.96 9.12 7.10
CA ALA A 500 13.48 7.75 7.24
C ALA A 500 13.60 6.99 5.91
N GLY A 501 13.53 5.69 5.94
CA GLY A 501 13.22 4.84 4.84
C GLY A 501 14.20 4.75 3.66
N ASP A 502 13.85 3.80 2.83
CA ASP A 502 14.52 3.46 1.57
C ASP A 502 13.58 3.72 0.38
N GLY A 503 12.35 4.12 0.66
CA GLY A 503 11.32 4.59 -0.25
C GLY A 503 10.38 5.58 0.46
N TYR A 504 9.43 6.11 -0.28
CA TYR A 504 8.50 7.12 0.21
C TYR A 504 7.10 6.92 -0.36
N LEU A 505 6.06 7.17 0.44
CA LEU A 505 4.67 7.10 0.02
C LEU A 505 3.97 8.45 0.26
N ASN A 506 3.11 8.83 -0.67
CA ASN A 506 2.15 9.92 -0.56
C ASN A 506 0.77 9.44 -0.98
N PHE A 507 -0.25 9.75 -0.21
CA PHE A 507 -1.63 9.54 -0.62
C PHE A 507 -2.13 10.69 -1.48
N MET A 508 -2.91 10.38 -2.53
CA MET A 508 -3.39 11.35 -3.52
C MET A 508 -4.09 12.56 -2.89
N GLY A 509 -3.61 13.75 -3.23
CA GLY A 509 -4.09 15.03 -2.72
C GLY A 509 -3.28 15.58 -1.57
N ASN A 510 -2.57 14.73 -0.79
CA ASN A 510 -1.78 15.21 0.34
C ASN A 510 -0.58 16.04 -0.11
N GLU A 511 -0.04 15.78 -1.31
CA GLU A 511 1.09 16.53 -1.90
C GLU A 511 0.79 18.01 -2.09
N TRP A 512 -0.45 18.35 -2.41
CA TRP A 512 -0.88 19.73 -2.60
C TRP A 512 -1.77 20.27 -1.47
N GLY A 513 -1.97 19.46 -0.41
CA GLY A 513 -2.71 19.87 0.77
C GLY A 513 -4.22 19.93 0.58
N HIS A 514 -4.81 18.87 -0.01
CA HIS A 514 -6.27 18.73 -0.13
C HIS A 514 -6.96 19.06 1.20
N PRO A 515 -7.99 19.94 1.21
CA PRO A 515 -8.49 20.55 2.45
C PRO A 515 -9.37 19.65 3.33
N GLU A 516 -9.76 18.47 2.87
CA GLU A 516 -10.83 17.73 3.54
C GLU A 516 -10.37 16.34 3.98
N TRP A 517 -11.13 15.76 4.92
CA TRP A 517 -11.01 14.35 5.31
C TRP A 517 -11.58 13.43 4.22
N ILE A 518 -11.49 12.11 4.45
CA ILE A 518 -12.06 11.10 3.58
C ILE A 518 -13.28 10.48 4.27
N ASP A 519 -14.42 10.52 3.61
CA ASP A 519 -15.66 9.87 4.07
C ASP A 519 -16.46 9.36 2.88
N PHE A 520 -16.49 8.04 2.72
CA PHE A 520 -17.23 7.40 1.63
C PHE A 520 -18.74 7.41 1.92
N PRO A 521 -19.57 7.28 0.86
CA PRO A 521 -21.02 7.22 1.02
C PRO A 521 -21.45 6.14 2.00
N ARG A 522 -22.16 6.53 3.04
CA ARG A 522 -22.73 5.69 4.08
C ARG A 522 -23.97 6.33 4.68
N GLU A 523 -24.76 5.58 5.45
CA GLU A 523 -25.98 6.09 6.09
C GLU A 523 -25.71 7.35 6.92
N GLY A 524 -24.62 7.37 7.70
CA GLY A 524 -24.26 8.48 8.59
C GLY A 524 -23.89 9.80 7.90
N ASN A 525 -23.65 9.81 6.58
CA ASN A 525 -23.39 11.01 5.78
C ASN A 525 -24.41 11.19 4.65
N ASN A 526 -25.61 10.57 4.75
CA ASN A 526 -26.68 10.59 3.74
C ASN A 526 -26.20 10.12 2.35
N TRP A 527 -25.31 9.15 2.30
CA TRP A 527 -24.74 8.58 1.07
C TRP A 527 -24.02 9.61 0.19
N SER A 528 -23.43 10.65 0.82
CA SER A 528 -22.74 11.74 0.15
C SER A 528 -21.38 11.32 -0.41
N TYR A 529 -21.05 11.78 -1.62
CA TYR A 529 -19.72 11.67 -2.24
C TYR A 529 -18.85 12.91 -2.02
N GLU A 530 -19.30 13.90 -1.23
CA GLU A 530 -18.59 15.17 -1.08
C GLU A 530 -17.14 14.97 -0.62
N HIS A 531 -16.92 14.07 0.33
CA HIS A 531 -15.58 13.76 0.88
C HIS A 531 -14.95 12.49 0.26
N ALA A 532 -15.55 11.94 -0.81
CA ALA A 532 -15.04 10.78 -1.54
C ALA A 532 -14.61 11.16 -2.97
N ARG A 533 -13.96 12.30 -3.10
CA ARG A 533 -13.45 12.85 -4.37
C ARG A 533 -12.17 13.65 -4.14
N ARG A 534 -11.52 14.09 -5.23
CA ARG A 534 -10.38 15.03 -5.19
C ARG A 534 -10.71 16.26 -6.00
N GLN A 535 -10.60 17.43 -5.37
CA GLN A 535 -10.97 18.73 -5.92
C GLN A 535 -9.76 19.37 -6.60
N TRP A 536 -9.34 18.80 -7.75
CA TRP A 536 -8.16 19.22 -8.50
C TRP A 536 -8.18 20.70 -8.92
N HIS A 537 -9.37 21.28 -9.15
CA HIS A 537 -9.51 22.71 -9.48
C HIS A 537 -8.91 23.62 -8.42
N LEU A 538 -8.90 23.22 -7.13
CA LEU A 538 -8.28 24.02 -6.08
C LEU A 538 -6.76 24.12 -6.26
N MET A 539 -6.13 23.04 -6.69
CA MET A 539 -4.70 23.02 -6.98
C MET A 539 -4.37 23.72 -8.29
N GLU A 540 -5.27 23.68 -9.27
CA GLU A 540 -5.09 24.28 -10.60
C GLU A 540 -5.38 25.79 -10.63
N ASP A 541 -6.10 26.31 -9.63
CA ASP A 541 -6.40 27.73 -9.54
C ASP A 541 -5.17 28.53 -9.08
N PRO A 542 -4.57 29.38 -9.96
CA PRO A 542 -3.39 30.16 -9.63
C PRO A 542 -3.64 31.26 -8.58
N THR A 543 -4.90 31.55 -8.24
CA THR A 543 -5.28 32.49 -7.20
C THR A 543 -5.31 31.86 -5.81
N LEU A 544 -5.19 30.53 -5.72
CA LEU A 544 -5.14 29.77 -4.48
C LEU A 544 -3.72 29.25 -4.20
N ARG A 545 -3.41 29.01 -2.93
CA ARG A 545 -2.06 28.62 -2.47
C ARG A 545 -1.72 27.15 -2.63
N TYR A 546 -2.67 26.30 -3.03
CA TYR A 546 -2.48 24.84 -3.12
C TYR A 546 -1.40 24.44 -4.14
N HIS A 547 -1.31 25.13 -5.27
CA HIS A 547 -0.31 24.83 -6.30
C HIS A 547 1.14 24.96 -5.81
N PHE A 548 1.42 25.84 -4.83
CA PHE A 548 2.76 25.99 -4.27
C PHE A 548 3.23 24.74 -3.51
N LEU A 549 2.32 24.03 -2.85
CA LEU A 549 2.62 22.75 -2.20
C LEU A 549 2.91 21.67 -3.24
N ASN A 550 2.11 21.60 -4.30
CA ASN A 550 2.32 20.70 -5.43
C ASN A 550 3.69 20.94 -6.10
N ASP A 551 4.04 22.22 -6.35
CA ASP A 551 5.33 22.61 -6.92
C ASP A 551 6.51 22.25 -6.01
N PHE A 552 6.31 22.37 -4.70
CA PHE A 552 7.32 21.94 -3.72
C PHE A 552 7.50 20.43 -3.72
N ASP A 553 6.42 19.63 -3.75
CA ASP A 553 6.49 18.19 -3.81
C ASP A 553 7.25 17.71 -5.04
N LYS A 554 6.92 18.27 -6.21
CA LYS A 554 7.63 18.01 -7.47
C LYS A 554 9.13 18.34 -7.37
N ALA A 555 9.48 19.46 -6.76
CA ALA A 555 10.88 19.85 -6.59
C ALA A 555 11.62 18.94 -5.61
N MET A 556 10.97 18.52 -4.53
CA MET A 556 11.47 17.58 -3.54
C MET A 556 11.75 16.21 -4.16
N LEU A 557 10.80 15.64 -4.90
CA LEU A 557 10.98 14.35 -5.58
C LEU A 557 12.10 14.41 -6.62
N LYS A 558 12.19 15.49 -7.38
CA LYS A 558 13.28 15.72 -8.34
C LYS A 558 14.63 15.74 -7.65
N LEU A 559 14.74 16.42 -6.51
CA LEU A 559 15.96 16.45 -5.69
C LEU A 559 16.34 15.04 -5.22
N VAL A 560 15.41 14.32 -4.61
CA VAL A 560 15.61 12.97 -4.06
C VAL A 560 16.13 12.01 -5.13
N LYS A 561 15.54 12.02 -6.33
CA LYS A 561 15.96 11.18 -7.46
C LYS A 561 17.34 11.58 -8.00
N ARG A 562 17.56 12.86 -8.22
CA ARG A 562 18.83 13.37 -8.78
C ARG A 562 20.00 13.08 -7.87
N GLU A 563 19.86 13.32 -6.58
CA GLU A 563 20.93 13.13 -5.59
C GLU A 563 20.99 11.70 -5.03
N LYS A 564 20.04 10.81 -5.43
CA LYS A 564 19.98 9.40 -4.99
C LYS A 564 20.02 9.26 -3.47
N ILE A 565 19.25 10.08 -2.79
CA ILE A 565 19.30 10.29 -1.32
C ILE A 565 19.22 8.96 -0.55
N PHE A 566 18.37 8.02 -0.98
CA PHE A 566 18.18 6.73 -0.29
C PHE A 566 19.41 5.81 -0.27
N ARG A 567 20.49 6.13 -0.99
CA ARG A 567 21.73 5.35 -0.98
C ARG A 567 22.60 5.61 0.26
N TYR A 568 22.33 6.67 0.99
CA TYR A 568 23.17 7.14 2.08
C TYR A 568 22.40 7.13 3.40
N PRO A 569 23.02 6.79 4.53
CA PRO A 569 22.40 6.93 5.84
C PRO A 569 22.24 8.41 6.21
N SER A 570 21.28 8.69 7.10
CA SER A 570 21.13 10.00 7.71
C SER A 570 22.03 10.10 8.92
N ILE A 571 23.01 11.03 8.91
CA ILE A 571 23.98 11.20 9.98
C ILE A 571 23.70 12.53 10.70
N PRO A 572 23.32 12.52 11.98
CA PRO A 572 23.03 13.74 12.72
C PRO A 572 24.28 14.57 12.94
N MET A 573 24.20 15.88 12.70
CA MET A 573 25.25 16.85 12.94
C MET A 573 24.88 17.80 14.09
N VAL A 574 23.64 18.30 14.11
CA VAL A 574 23.11 19.18 15.15
C VAL A 574 21.70 18.74 15.56
N ARG A 575 21.45 18.68 16.86
CA ARG A 575 20.13 18.45 17.48
C ARG A 575 19.96 19.46 18.62
N ASP A 576 19.70 20.71 18.25
CA ASP A 576 19.58 21.82 19.19
C ASP A 576 18.11 22.03 19.55
N ASN A 577 17.66 21.40 20.64
CA ASN A 577 16.29 21.51 21.11
C ASN A 577 15.92 22.91 21.61
N GLU A 578 16.88 23.65 22.16
CA GLU A 578 16.63 25.01 22.68
C GLU A 578 16.32 26.00 21.56
N ARG A 579 17.08 25.91 20.45
CA ARG A 579 16.89 26.75 19.28
C ARG A 579 15.98 26.12 18.24
N GLN A 580 15.56 24.86 18.44
CA GLN A 580 14.78 24.04 17.51
C GLN A 580 15.43 23.88 16.12
N VAL A 581 16.77 23.73 16.10
CA VAL A 581 17.54 23.54 14.88
C VAL A 581 18.00 22.08 14.78
N LEU A 582 17.67 21.45 13.66
CA LEU A 582 18.09 20.11 13.29
C LEU A 582 18.94 20.16 12.03
N ILE A 583 20.17 19.64 12.09
CA ILE A 583 21.05 19.52 10.92
C ILE A 583 21.58 18.09 10.85
N PHE A 584 21.48 17.48 9.67
CA PHE A 584 22.06 16.17 9.40
C PHE A 584 22.61 16.11 7.98
N SER A 585 23.53 15.18 7.74
CA SER A 585 24.03 14.89 6.39
C SER A 585 23.44 13.63 5.82
N ARG A 586 23.35 13.57 4.49
CA ARG A 586 23.01 12.38 3.73
C ARG A 586 23.85 12.34 2.44
N GLY A 587 24.94 11.58 2.47
CA GLY A 587 25.98 11.68 1.44
C GLY A 587 26.62 13.07 1.44
N ASP A 588 26.73 13.70 0.28
CA ASP A 588 27.29 15.05 0.11
C ASP A 588 26.29 16.17 0.42
N LEU A 589 25.09 15.81 0.89
CA LEU A 589 24.06 16.80 1.25
C LEU A 589 24.12 17.12 2.74
N ILE A 590 23.90 18.41 3.03
CA ILE A 590 23.56 18.90 4.37
C ILE A 590 22.12 19.39 4.32
N LEU A 591 21.30 18.89 5.23
CA LEU A 591 19.92 19.28 5.40
C LEU A 591 19.79 20.03 6.73
N ALA A 592 19.42 21.29 6.68
CA ALA A 592 19.30 22.17 7.83
C ALA A 592 17.85 22.65 7.99
N PHE A 593 17.25 22.32 9.14
CA PHE A 593 15.88 22.68 9.50
C PHE A 593 15.89 23.62 10.70
N ASN A 594 15.22 24.74 10.59
CA ASN A 594 14.91 25.62 11.70
C ASN A 594 13.39 25.58 11.95
N PHE A 595 12.97 24.81 12.96
CA PHE A 595 11.56 24.71 13.36
C PHE A 595 11.12 25.86 14.28
N ASN A 596 12.06 26.70 14.74
CA ASN A 596 11.72 27.81 15.60
C ASN A 596 10.69 28.73 14.95
N PRO A 597 9.58 29.04 15.65
CA PRO A 597 8.47 29.81 15.07
C PRO A 597 8.78 31.30 14.85
N VAL A 598 9.70 31.87 15.64
CA VAL A 598 9.97 33.31 15.67
C VAL A 598 11.42 33.69 15.36
N SER A 599 12.38 32.83 15.76
CA SER A 599 13.80 33.16 15.66
C SER A 599 14.41 32.73 14.33
N SER A 600 14.92 33.70 13.59
CA SER A 600 15.83 33.47 12.47
C SER A 600 17.27 33.66 12.96
N PHE A 601 18.17 32.77 12.57
CA PHE A 601 19.57 32.80 12.99
C PHE A 601 20.44 33.30 11.82
N SER A 602 21.07 34.47 11.98
CA SER A 602 21.84 35.09 10.90
C SER A 602 23.18 34.37 10.65
N ASP A 603 23.69 33.61 11.64
CA ASP A 603 25.04 33.09 11.64
C ASP A 603 25.11 31.78 12.44
N TYR A 604 24.21 30.85 12.12
CA TYR A 604 24.16 29.56 12.79
C TYR A 604 25.35 28.70 12.36
N SER A 605 26.30 28.50 13.27
CA SER A 605 27.59 27.86 13.00
C SER A 605 27.61 26.44 13.51
N PHE A 606 28.17 25.51 12.71
CA PHE A 606 28.35 24.10 13.07
C PHE A 606 29.52 23.50 12.31
N ILE A 607 30.04 22.36 12.81
CA ILE A 607 31.13 21.61 12.16
C ILE A 607 30.59 20.92 10.90
N ALA A 608 31.28 21.11 9.77
CA ALA A 608 30.94 20.47 8.50
C ALA A 608 32.18 20.01 7.73
N PRO A 609 32.10 19.06 6.80
CA PRO A 609 33.18 18.72 5.90
C PRO A 609 33.73 19.97 5.18
N PRO A 610 35.04 20.09 4.99
CA PRO A 610 35.63 21.27 4.36
C PRO A 610 35.20 21.40 2.91
N GLY A 611 34.87 22.62 2.49
CA GLY A 611 34.57 22.88 1.10
C GLY A 611 33.56 24.01 0.87
N LYS A 612 33.10 24.07 -0.36
CA LYS A 612 32.09 25.00 -0.85
C LYS A 612 30.72 24.32 -0.91
N TYR A 613 29.70 24.96 -0.38
CA TYR A 613 28.33 24.46 -0.39
C TYR A 613 27.42 25.35 -1.22
N LYS A 614 26.57 24.69 -2.02
CA LYS A 614 25.56 25.36 -2.83
C LYS A 614 24.17 24.90 -2.43
N GLU A 615 23.24 25.85 -2.31
CA GLU A 615 21.84 25.57 -2.07
C GLU A 615 21.20 24.86 -3.28
N LEU A 616 20.51 23.77 -3.02
CA LEU A 616 19.72 23.00 -4.01
C LEU A 616 18.23 23.19 -3.86
N LEU A 617 17.74 23.33 -2.63
CA LEU A 617 16.33 23.48 -2.30
C LEU A 617 16.20 24.28 -0.99
N ASP A 618 15.27 25.21 -0.96
CA ASP A 618 14.79 25.85 0.26
C ASP A 618 13.26 25.85 0.32
N THR A 619 12.69 25.68 1.52
CA THR A 619 11.25 25.70 1.73
C THR A 619 10.68 27.13 1.79
N ASP A 620 11.56 28.13 1.95
CA ASP A 620 11.20 29.55 2.08
C ASP A 620 11.14 30.30 0.74
N GLY A 621 11.45 29.62 -0.37
CA GLY A 621 11.41 30.20 -1.70
C GLY A 621 10.02 30.70 -2.09
N ARG A 622 9.94 31.89 -2.70
CA ARG A 622 8.66 32.49 -3.13
C ARG A 622 7.86 31.61 -4.08
N LYS A 623 8.54 30.81 -4.90
CA LYS A 623 7.90 29.83 -5.79
C LYS A 623 7.20 28.66 -5.04
N PHE A 624 7.37 28.58 -3.74
CA PHE A 624 6.75 27.59 -2.84
C PHE A 624 5.94 28.27 -1.74
N ASN A 625 5.46 29.49 -1.97
CA ASN A 625 4.75 30.33 -1.01
C ASN A 625 5.55 30.62 0.27
N GLY A 626 6.86 30.73 0.16
CA GLY A 626 7.73 31.22 1.24
C GLY A 626 7.97 32.72 1.13
N PHE A 627 8.63 33.27 2.13
CA PHE A 627 8.90 34.71 2.20
C PHE A 627 10.11 35.16 1.33
N GLY A 628 10.90 34.19 0.83
CA GLY A 628 12.06 34.45 -0.01
C GLY A 628 13.18 35.18 0.70
N ARG A 629 13.46 34.80 1.97
CA ARG A 629 14.48 35.40 2.83
C ARG A 629 15.89 34.90 2.53
N ILE A 630 16.04 33.87 1.72
CA ILE A 630 17.33 33.27 1.37
C ILE A 630 17.77 33.72 -0.01
N ASP A 631 19.02 34.19 -0.14
CA ASP A 631 19.61 34.54 -1.42
C ASP A 631 20.38 33.36 -2.01
N LYS A 632 19.82 32.73 -3.02
CA LYS A 632 20.38 31.56 -3.72
C LYS A 632 21.69 31.79 -4.46
N ARG A 633 22.07 33.07 -4.62
CA ARG A 633 23.34 33.46 -5.27
C ARG A 633 24.53 33.36 -4.31
N VAL A 634 24.27 33.22 -3.01
CA VAL A 634 25.31 33.11 -1.99
C VAL A 634 25.85 31.69 -1.99
N ASP A 635 27.15 31.57 -2.21
CA ASP A 635 27.91 30.34 -1.98
C ASP A 635 28.37 30.32 -0.52
N HIS A 636 28.22 29.18 0.13
CA HIS A 636 28.65 29.00 1.52
C HIS A 636 29.99 28.25 1.55
N PHE A 637 30.92 28.72 2.38
CA PHE A 637 32.23 28.12 2.52
C PHE A 637 32.47 27.72 3.98
N THR A 638 33.16 26.63 4.20
CA THR A 638 33.67 26.32 5.54
C THR A 638 34.91 27.16 5.82
N GLU A 639 35.01 27.64 7.04
CA GLU A 639 36.20 28.30 7.58
C GLU A 639 36.85 27.41 8.61
N TYR A 640 38.17 27.21 8.48
CA TYR A 640 38.93 26.44 9.49
C TYR A 640 39.18 27.33 10.71
N LYS A 641 38.76 26.88 11.89
CA LYS A 641 39.08 27.50 13.18
C LYS A 641 39.90 26.56 14.01
N GLU A 642 41.03 27.07 14.52
CA GLU A 642 41.95 26.29 15.33
C GLU A 642 41.26 25.80 16.61
N GLY A 643 41.31 24.48 16.87
CA GLY A 643 40.66 23.83 17.99
C GLY A 643 39.17 23.47 17.78
N GLU A 644 38.49 24.04 16.77
CA GLU A 644 37.07 23.78 16.48
C GLU A 644 36.87 22.97 15.19
N GLY A 645 37.80 23.07 14.21
CA GLY A 645 37.74 22.41 12.91
C GLY A 645 37.13 23.29 11.82
N ASN A 646 36.55 22.65 10.79
CA ASN A 646 35.90 23.37 9.70
C ASN A 646 34.48 23.76 10.08
N ILE A 647 34.18 25.02 10.15
CA ILE A 647 32.88 25.60 10.55
C ILE A 647 32.17 26.12 9.32
N LEU A 648 30.92 25.68 9.16
CA LEU A 648 29.97 26.23 8.20
C LEU A 648 28.97 27.13 8.94
N SER A 649 28.78 28.36 8.48
CA SER A 649 27.83 29.31 9.04
C SER A 649 26.70 29.59 8.04
N LEU A 650 25.46 29.48 8.49
CA LEU A 650 24.28 29.63 7.64
C LEU A 650 23.28 30.64 8.21
N TYR A 651 22.63 31.36 7.33
CA TYR A 651 21.39 32.04 7.67
C TYR A 651 20.23 31.03 7.66
N LEU A 652 19.60 30.81 8.80
CA LEU A 652 18.49 29.87 8.97
C LEU A 652 17.23 30.67 9.35
N PRO A 653 16.35 31.00 8.38
CA PRO A 653 15.07 31.66 8.67
C PRO A 653 14.17 30.80 9.55
N SER A 654 13.32 31.43 10.37
CA SER A 654 12.30 30.74 11.17
C SER A 654 11.35 29.92 10.28
N ARG A 655 10.95 28.73 10.75
CA ARG A 655 10.10 27.79 9.99
C ARG A 655 10.55 27.58 8.54
N ALA A 656 11.84 27.29 8.36
CA ALA A 656 12.40 27.01 7.04
C ALA A 656 13.42 25.85 7.07
N ALA A 657 13.57 25.23 5.93
CA ALA A 657 14.59 24.19 5.72
C ALA A 657 15.38 24.45 4.44
N LEU A 658 16.68 24.15 4.49
CA LEU A 658 17.61 24.25 3.38
C LEU A 658 18.25 22.89 3.10
N VAL A 659 18.45 22.60 1.83
CA VAL A 659 19.27 21.49 1.37
C VAL A 659 20.46 22.05 0.62
N LEU A 660 21.65 21.78 1.14
CA LEU A 660 22.92 22.22 0.59
C LEU A 660 23.69 21.00 0.06
N LYS A 661 24.45 21.19 -1.01
CA LYS A 661 25.36 20.19 -1.56
C LYS A 661 26.79 20.67 -1.48
N LEU A 662 27.68 19.83 -1.00
CA LEU A 662 29.12 20.02 -1.08
C LEU A 662 29.51 19.97 -2.57
N ASN A 663 30.14 21.02 -3.08
CA ASN A 663 30.73 21.07 -4.40
C ASN A 663 32.25 20.91 -4.27
N ASP A 664 32.82 20.08 -5.12
CA ASP A 664 34.29 19.91 -5.23
C ASP A 664 35.00 21.20 -5.66
#